data_9f8d1f612a2b07bb5ec54444c0e9af14
#
_entry.id   9f8d1f612a2b07bb5ec54444c0e9af14
#
_cell.length_a   1.000
_cell.length_b   1.000
_cell.length_c   1.000
_cell.angle_alpha   90.00
_cell.angle_beta   90.00
_cell.angle_gamma   90.00
#
_symmetry.space_group_name_H-M   'P 1'
#
loop_
_entity.id
_entity.type
_entity.pdbx_description
1 polymer ?
#
loop_
_entity_poly.entity_id
_entity_poly.type
_entity_poly.pdbx_seq_one_letter_code
_entity_poly.pdbx_strand_id
1 'polypeptide(L)'
;MEDGTKHLGHCRVDMKELSTNPGGLTAAGVILTPKLPHVEFSLACNDLVASGRDRKPNALIQVAVIDPHEQCLVSHACTEIVEANRDPLFLTGVTFPPEYPASPETLVKLTVYDAKDKSQDSSSFLGSATFSLGDLLRAKDEQLTLNLRSSDGVCAAGTVVVSRLKMGEMEEVDVDHITTDIPAQKCPLVCESASHACINRDDSLLTGPVFKNPVCKVYRFQTVDGKWMLVREQMEECTLSFSIPRQLLSLYIQEDMKRIQELRELGELSPHWDNLRKEVMTRYGGIISSYQDTLAELDKITGPSFKPSCCKAQKSLEFIPVNLHTQRMRVTCPRKADAFYDIVTVGAPAAHFQGFKCGGLQRLLSRYEAEKKSFSTAYQCIYYSPEHTAKAQEVLSTMSHLHPLIASLADQLLQAAQEHSSPGLKDALKNLSDKTEQFAHTLKDELVKSALLALHAARPGYVSKNQKQGQVQAGQQQGHVHQSVSSNPGSGQNQSPVQSLPGHSPATSVAESTVMCNNVEGSQTTTRGEGAPVPQKCQQDSIPHHKEYDEEEWDRVWASVAKSLNCVIAMVDKLQEEDNSKQELNPEQQLADVITSHNPGDWREQLCPLVTRLKECVTEVVERAKRAMTFVLLQEAACSIPQGLLLQQRRDVVFSQALAALSCGFIMRLYAGMEDKGFLRQLHLVGLVAQFESLLSTYSEEIGMLEDMEIGISDLNRVVFRITEAKTDDLSDLQPLVCGRRDHVTVEVPLPRLVFQSLPEEIKEGKPVRVFPVLFNVGINEQQTIAERFGDISLQERINQKNFEILEAYYKSLSEKVPLECLPCFQTQTDLKELLETLGQNVVTKKKKNVEILWLAGTICRRLNGIRFTSCKSAKDRTSMSVTLEQCALLRDEHQLSKDYFIRALDCMRREGCRIENVQKNIRCRKYAFNMLQLMAFPKCYRPPEGTYGKVDS
;
A
#
# COMPACT_ATOMS: atom_id res chain seq x y z
N MET A 1 -0.75 -45.57 -1.66
CA MET A 1 0.69 -45.22 -1.76
C MET A 1 1.23 -45.87 -3.00
N GLU A 2 1.06 -45.20 -4.12
CA GLU A 2 1.71 -45.61 -5.35
C GLU A 2 3.08 -44.94 -5.36
N ASP A 3 4.08 -45.80 -5.52
CA ASP A 3 5.46 -45.46 -5.83
C ASP A 3 6.14 -44.50 -4.83
N GLY A 4 6.49 -45.05 -3.66
CA GLY A 4 7.04 -44.32 -2.50
C GLY A 4 8.41 -43.71 -2.65
N THR A 5 9.03 -43.70 -3.81
CA THR A 5 10.40 -43.19 -3.98
C THR A 5 10.49 -41.74 -4.54
N LYS A 6 9.41 -41.22 -5.09
CA LYS A 6 9.45 -39.87 -5.72
C LYS A 6 8.83 -38.70 -4.99
N HIS A 7 8.12 -38.95 -3.87
CA HIS A 7 7.38 -37.86 -3.17
C HIS A 7 7.43 -37.94 -1.66
N LEU A 8 8.59 -38.10 -1.08
CA LEU A 8 8.79 -38.12 0.39
C LEU A 8 8.44 -36.81 1.13
N GLY A 9 8.10 -35.75 0.42
CA GLY A 9 7.78 -34.45 1.01
C GLY A 9 6.33 -34.22 1.41
N HIS A 10 5.36 -35.07 0.98
CA HIS A 10 3.93 -34.76 1.08
C HIS A 10 3.04 -35.83 1.72
N CYS A 11 3.60 -36.85 2.37
CA CYS A 11 2.79 -37.79 3.16
C CYS A 11 2.43 -37.19 4.52
N ARG A 12 1.20 -36.72 4.71
CA ARG A 12 0.60 -36.59 6.04
C ARG A 12 0.17 -37.98 6.51
N VAL A 13 0.86 -38.49 7.48
CA VAL A 13 0.48 -39.74 8.18
C VAL A 13 -0.21 -39.33 9.48
N ASP A 14 -1.48 -39.72 9.64
CA ASP A 14 -2.18 -39.53 10.91
C ASP A 14 -1.62 -40.50 11.94
N MET A 15 -0.98 -39.98 12.98
CA MET A 15 -0.37 -40.74 14.05
C MET A 15 -1.40 -41.58 14.83
N LYS A 16 -2.69 -41.29 14.75
CA LYS A 16 -3.74 -42.09 15.35
C LYS A 16 -4.02 -43.40 14.58
N GLU A 17 -3.93 -43.36 13.24
CA GLU A 17 -4.08 -44.59 12.44
C GLU A 17 -2.89 -45.53 12.58
N LEU A 18 -1.68 -45.03 12.85
CA LEU A 18 -0.49 -45.86 13.12
C LEU A 18 -0.54 -46.57 14.47
N SER A 19 -1.25 -46.03 15.46
CA SER A 19 -1.37 -46.62 16.80
C SER A 19 -2.36 -47.77 16.83
N THR A 20 -3.25 -47.90 15.87
CA THR A 20 -4.31 -48.92 15.82
C THR A 20 -3.96 -50.16 14.98
N ASN A 21 -2.80 -50.16 14.30
CA ASN A 21 -2.41 -51.26 13.42
C ASN A 21 -0.92 -51.58 13.50
N PRO A 22 -0.50 -52.37 14.50
CA PRO A 22 0.91 -52.68 14.75
C PRO A 22 1.64 -53.46 13.63
N GLY A 23 0.86 -54.05 12.68
CA GLY A 23 1.43 -54.71 11.50
C GLY A 23 1.72 -53.80 10.31
N GLY A 24 1.21 -52.52 10.32
CA GLY A 24 1.39 -51.59 9.20
C GLY A 24 2.75 -50.89 9.16
N LEU A 25 3.46 -50.86 10.26
CA LEU A 25 4.78 -50.24 10.38
C LEU A 25 5.89 -51.00 9.65
N THR A 26 5.74 -52.31 9.48
CA THR A 26 6.74 -53.15 8.83
C THR A 26 6.60 -53.22 7.30
N ALA A 27 5.47 -52.80 6.74
CA ALA A 27 5.20 -52.82 5.31
C ALA A 27 5.52 -51.53 4.55
N ALA A 28 5.62 -50.41 5.28
CA ALA A 28 5.73 -49.08 4.62
C ALA A 28 7.16 -48.57 4.45
N GLY A 29 8.14 -49.08 5.14
CA GLY A 29 9.57 -48.70 4.94
C GLY A 29 9.88 -47.22 5.02
N VAL A 30 8.98 -46.38 5.55
CA VAL A 30 9.18 -44.95 5.66
C VAL A 30 10.02 -44.63 6.89
N ILE A 31 11.29 -44.45 6.67
CA ILE A 31 12.17 -43.89 7.70
C ILE A 31 11.84 -42.37 7.75
N LEU A 32 11.05 -41.99 8.75
CA LEU A 32 10.90 -40.58 9.10
C LEU A 32 12.26 -40.13 9.66
N THR A 33 13.13 -39.59 8.83
CA THR A 33 14.32 -38.89 9.31
C THR A 33 13.82 -37.69 10.12
N PRO A 34 14.21 -37.57 11.41
CA PRO A 34 13.82 -36.43 12.22
C PRO A 34 14.33 -35.16 11.54
N LYS A 35 13.46 -34.19 11.31
CA LYS A 35 13.87 -32.88 10.85
C LYS A 35 14.92 -32.34 11.83
N LEU A 36 16.03 -31.90 11.29
CA LEU A 36 17.06 -31.24 12.11
C LEU A 36 16.48 -29.95 12.71
N PRO A 37 16.81 -29.67 14.00
CA PRO A 37 16.58 -28.37 14.55
C PRO A 37 17.37 -27.33 13.75
N HIS A 38 16.98 -26.05 13.87
CA HIS A 38 17.74 -24.94 13.30
C HIS A 38 19.23 -25.04 13.64
N VAL A 39 20.09 -25.09 12.63
CA VAL A 39 21.53 -25.22 12.80
C VAL A 39 22.23 -23.96 12.31
N GLU A 40 22.98 -23.34 13.20
CA GLU A 40 23.81 -22.17 12.89
C GLU A 40 25.24 -22.41 13.39
N PHE A 41 26.23 -22.00 12.58
CA PHE A 41 27.63 -22.10 12.98
C PHE A 41 28.47 -20.95 12.44
N SER A 42 29.56 -20.67 13.15
CA SER A 42 30.55 -19.70 12.70
C SER A 42 31.78 -20.42 12.18
N LEU A 43 32.59 -19.70 11.40
CA LEU A 43 33.79 -20.20 10.75
C LEU A 43 35.01 -19.38 11.18
N ALA A 44 36.14 -20.08 11.33
CA ALA A 44 37.47 -19.49 11.50
C ALA A 44 38.49 -20.42 10.84
N CYS A 45 39.64 -19.89 10.46
CA CYS A 45 40.75 -20.72 10.01
C CYS A 45 41.99 -20.43 10.86
N ASN A 46 42.91 -21.41 10.92
CA ASN A 46 44.19 -21.24 11.56
C ASN A 46 45.29 -21.74 10.60
N ASP A 47 46.46 -21.08 10.67
CA ASP A 47 47.67 -21.44 9.95
C ASP A 47 47.50 -21.55 8.42
N LEU A 48 46.66 -20.66 7.83
CA LEU A 48 46.49 -20.67 6.39
C LEU A 48 47.82 -20.34 5.64
N VAL A 49 48.12 -21.16 4.64
CA VAL A 49 49.32 -21.02 3.82
C VAL A 49 48.90 -20.41 2.45
N ALA A 50 49.34 -19.21 2.16
CA ALA A 50 49.13 -18.58 0.86
C ALA A 50 50.02 -19.20 -0.25
N SER A 51 49.64 -19.03 -1.51
CA SER A 51 50.39 -19.52 -2.67
C SER A 51 51.79 -18.90 -2.87
N GLY A 52 52.18 -17.93 -2.02
CA GLY A 52 53.51 -17.29 -2.01
C GLY A 52 54.14 -17.33 -0.60
N ARG A 53 55.46 -17.66 -0.49
CA ARG A 53 56.11 -17.98 0.76
C ARG A 53 56.05 -16.93 1.88
N ASP A 54 55.83 -15.63 1.55
CA ASP A 54 55.87 -14.56 2.56
C ASP A 54 54.58 -13.71 2.62
N ARG A 55 53.56 -14.09 1.88
CA ARG A 55 52.28 -13.35 1.82
C ARG A 55 51.28 -13.98 2.78
N LYS A 56 50.56 -13.14 3.52
CA LYS A 56 49.36 -13.55 4.24
C LYS A 56 48.17 -13.57 3.28
N PRO A 57 47.32 -14.62 3.33
CA PRO A 57 46.19 -14.75 2.40
C PRO A 57 45.07 -13.73 2.69
N ASN A 58 44.32 -13.37 1.67
CA ASN A 58 43.00 -12.73 1.79
C ASN A 58 41.93 -13.80 1.71
N ALA A 59 41.62 -14.37 2.86
CA ALA A 59 40.83 -15.61 2.93
C ALA A 59 39.33 -15.34 2.80
N LEU A 60 38.64 -16.20 2.05
CA LEU A 60 37.18 -16.35 2.04
C LEU A 60 36.81 -17.84 2.01
N ILE A 61 35.67 -18.19 2.55
CA ILE A 61 35.14 -19.56 2.53
C ILE A 61 33.85 -19.62 1.72
N GLN A 62 33.82 -20.46 0.73
CA GLN A 62 32.61 -20.85 0.03
C GLN A 62 32.04 -22.10 0.70
N VAL A 63 30.76 -22.05 1.06
CA VAL A 63 30.02 -23.14 1.67
C VAL A 63 29.07 -23.73 0.64
N ALA A 64 29.19 -25.01 0.38
CA ALA A 64 28.29 -25.76 -0.51
C ALA A 64 27.72 -26.98 0.22
N VAL A 65 26.51 -27.35 -0.13
CA VAL A 65 25.87 -28.58 0.31
C VAL A 65 26.01 -29.62 -0.81
N ILE A 66 26.35 -30.85 -0.45
CA ILE A 66 26.39 -31.97 -1.38
C ILE A 66 25.00 -32.60 -1.43
N ASP A 67 24.36 -32.56 -2.61
CA ASP A 67 23.07 -33.19 -2.81
C ASP A 67 23.28 -34.73 -2.78
N PRO A 68 22.59 -35.46 -1.89
CA PRO A 68 22.77 -36.91 -1.76
C PRO A 68 22.29 -37.72 -2.98
N HIS A 69 21.38 -37.15 -3.81
CA HIS A 69 20.81 -37.81 -4.97
C HIS A 69 21.60 -37.54 -6.25
N GLU A 70 21.94 -36.27 -6.48
CA GLU A 70 22.64 -35.86 -7.71
C GLU A 70 24.16 -35.82 -7.52
N GLN A 71 24.65 -35.96 -6.31
CA GLN A 71 26.06 -35.79 -5.90
C GLN A 71 26.69 -34.48 -6.44
N CYS A 72 25.87 -33.49 -6.71
CA CYS A 72 26.30 -32.18 -7.15
C CYS A 72 26.51 -31.23 -5.96
N LEU A 73 27.34 -30.21 -6.19
CA LEU A 73 27.61 -29.18 -5.20
C LEU A 73 26.61 -28.03 -5.40
N VAL A 74 25.73 -27.83 -4.41
CA VAL A 74 24.82 -26.71 -4.37
C VAL A 74 25.42 -25.60 -3.50
N SER A 75 25.68 -24.42 -4.10
CA SER A 75 26.17 -23.26 -3.34
C SER A 75 25.16 -22.85 -2.29
N HIS A 76 25.59 -22.74 -1.04
CA HIS A 76 24.74 -22.39 0.10
C HIS A 76 25.03 -21.01 0.66
N ALA A 77 26.29 -20.72 0.97
CA ALA A 77 26.72 -19.43 1.54
C ALA A 77 28.16 -19.11 1.17
N CYS A 78 28.55 -17.87 1.38
CA CYS A 78 29.94 -17.41 1.27
C CYS A 78 30.23 -16.46 2.43
N THR A 79 31.47 -16.46 2.93
CA THR A 79 31.92 -15.49 3.93
C THR A 79 32.44 -14.22 3.27
N GLU A 80 32.61 -13.17 4.06
CA GLU A 80 33.37 -11.98 3.68
C GLU A 80 34.85 -12.33 3.45
N ILE A 81 35.58 -11.44 2.76
CA ILE A 81 37.03 -11.55 2.57
C ILE A 81 37.72 -10.95 3.80
N VAL A 82 38.55 -11.73 4.49
CA VAL A 82 39.42 -11.26 5.57
C VAL A 82 40.82 -11.07 5.03
N GLU A 83 41.27 -9.80 4.97
CA GLU A 83 42.52 -9.43 4.32
C GLU A 83 43.76 -9.72 5.18
N ALA A 84 44.83 -10.16 4.53
CA ALA A 84 46.17 -10.31 5.09
C ALA A 84 46.27 -11.02 6.46
N ASN A 85 45.51 -12.11 6.60
CA ASN A 85 45.44 -12.85 7.87
C ASN A 85 45.60 -14.37 7.66
N ARG A 86 46.44 -14.99 8.44
CA ARG A 86 46.64 -16.46 8.44
C ARG A 86 45.62 -17.18 9.33
N ASP A 87 45.07 -16.43 10.29
CA ASP A 87 44.10 -16.96 11.27
C ASP A 87 42.83 -16.14 11.24
N PRO A 88 42.10 -16.10 10.07
CA PRO A 88 40.94 -15.28 9.90
C PRO A 88 39.77 -15.80 10.76
N LEU A 89 39.11 -14.89 11.46
CA LEU A 89 37.83 -15.06 12.09
C LEU A 89 36.76 -14.40 11.22
N PHE A 90 35.81 -15.17 10.72
CA PHE A 90 34.75 -14.66 9.86
C PHE A 90 33.59 -14.15 10.69
N LEU A 91 33.07 -12.98 10.29
CA LEU A 91 31.90 -12.34 10.91
C LEU A 91 30.60 -12.96 10.39
N THR A 92 30.58 -13.39 9.13
CA THR A 92 29.46 -14.11 8.53
C THR A 92 29.43 -15.53 9.05
N GLY A 93 28.29 -15.93 9.63
CA GLY A 93 28.00 -17.32 9.96
C GLY A 93 27.21 -18.03 8.86
N VAL A 94 26.96 -19.31 9.05
CA VAL A 94 26.16 -20.15 8.16
C VAL A 94 24.91 -20.58 8.91
N THR A 95 23.75 -20.51 8.25
CA THR A 95 22.46 -20.89 8.84
C THR A 95 21.75 -21.91 7.98
N PHE A 96 21.20 -22.94 8.61
CA PHE A 96 20.25 -23.90 8.04
C PHE A 96 18.93 -23.73 8.78
N PRO A 97 18.00 -22.92 8.24
CA PRO A 97 16.71 -22.69 8.88
C PRO A 97 15.87 -23.98 8.87
N PRO A 98 14.84 -24.10 9.73
CA PRO A 98 14.03 -25.31 9.86
C PRO A 98 13.33 -25.73 8.57
N GLU A 99 13.10 -24.79 7.66
CA GLU A 99 12.49 -25.02 6.35
C GLU A 99 13.46 -25.61 5.32
N TYR A 100 14.77 -25.56 5.60
CA TYR A 100 15.77 -26.14 4.71
C TYR A 100 15.74 -27.67 4.83
N PRO A 101 15.74 -28.41 3.72
CA PRO A 101 15.70 -29.87 3.75
C PRO A 101 17.08 -30.44 4.15
N ALA A 102 17.45 -30.28 5.42
CA ALA A 102 18.67 -30.79 5.97
C ALA A 102 18.39 -31.99 6.92
N SER A 103 19.28 -32.96 6.91
CA SER A 103 19.30 -34.08 7.80
C SER A 103 20.68 -34.19 8.52
N PRO A 104 20.83 -34.99 9.56
CA PRO A 104 22.15 -35.21 10.16
C PRO A 104 23.22 -35.68 9.16
N GLU A 105 22.82 -36.39 8.11
CA GLU A 105 23.66 -36.89 7.05
C GLU A 105 24.03 -35.86 5.98
N THR A 106 23.38 -34.67 6.01
CA THR A 106 23.68 -33.61 5.06
C THR A 106 25.15 -33.22 5.09
N LEU A 107 25.82 -33.39 3.98
CA LEU A 107 27.26 -33.10 3.85
C LEU A 107 27.48 -31.65 3.42
N VAL A 108 28.29 -30.94 4.20
CA VAL A 108 28.70 -29.55 3.96
C VAL A 108 30.17 -29.53 3.54
N LYS A 109 30.45 -28.99 2.38
CA LYS A 109 31.80 -28.74 1.86
C LYS A 109 32.18 -27.29 2.05
N LEU A 110 33.28 -27.07 2.74
CA LEU A 110 33.94 -25.81 2.92
C LEU A 110 35.11 -25.71 1.94
N THR A 111 35.15 -24.66 1.12
CA THR A 111 36.26 -24.42 0.21
C THR A 111 36.87 -23.06 0.52
N VAL A 112 38.14 -23.04 0.89
CA VAL A 112 38.87 -21.81 1.24
C VAL A 112 39.64 -21.33 0.03
N TYR A 113 39.48 -20.03 -0.25
CA TYR A 113 40.16 -19.33 -1.33
C TYR A 113 41.00 -18.16 -0.83
N ASP A 114 42.09 -17.84 -1.55
CA ASP A 114 42.84 -16.59 -1.42
C ASP A 114 42.41 -15.64 -2.54
N ALA A 115 41.74 -14.54 -2.23
CA ALA A 115 41.32 -13.52 -3.18
C ALA A 115 42.50 -12.66 -3.59
N LYS A 116 42.84 -12.62 -4.88
CA LYS A 116 43.92 -11.79 -5.41
C LYS A 116 43.55 -10.31 -5.37
N ASP A 117 42.32 -10.00 -5.66
CA ASP A 117 41.70 -8.68 -5.60
C ASP A 117 40.52 -8.71 -4.63
N LYS A 118 39.97 -7.54 -4.28
CA LYS A 118 38.79 -7.43 -3.42
C LYS A 118 37.51 -7.96 -4.06
N SER A 119 37.59 -8.53 -5.27
CA SER A 119 36.50 -9.22 -5.94
C SER A 119 36.64 -10.74 -5.81
N GLN A 120 35.50 -11.43 -5.68
CA GLN A 120 35.46 -12.90 -5.61
C GLN A 120 35.85 -13.56 -6.96
N ASP A 121 35.90 -12.81 -8.05
CA ASP A 121 36.07 -13.30 -9.42
C ASP A 121 37.50 -13.79 -9.71
N SER A 122 38.50 -13.38 -8.94
CA SER A 122 39.91 -13.78 -9.12
C SER A 122 40.50 -14.36 -7.82
N SER A 123 40.02 -15.55 -7.46
CA SER A 123 40.50 -16.23 -6.25
C SER A 123 41.27 -17.51 -6.59
N SER A 124 42.32 -17.78 -5.82
CA SER A 124 43.07 -19.03 -5.90
C SER A 124 42.63 -19.98 -4.80
N PHE A 125 42.43 -21.27 -5.17
CA PHE A 125 42.07 -22.32 -4.26
C PHE A 125 43.22 -22.58 -3.25
N LEU A 126 42.90 -22.59 -1.96
CA LEU A 126 43.83 -22.95 -0.89
C LEU A 126 43.62 -24.37 -0.40
N GLY A 127 42.40 -24.75 -0.07
CA GLY A 127 42.06 -26.07 0.42
C GLY A 127 40.59 -26.28 0.66
N SER A 128 40.17 -27.50 0.87
CA SER A 128 38.77 -27.81 1.21
C SER A 128 38.65 -28.87 2.31
N ALA A 129 37.53 -28.80 3.03
CA ALA A 129 37.16 -29.80 4.04
C ALA A 129 35.68 -30.11 3.90
N THR A 130 35.25 -31.30 4.33
CA THR A 130 33.85 -31.75 4.30
C THR A 130 33.47 -32.36 5.63
N PHE A 131 32.27 -32.08 6.12
CA PHE A 131 31.70 -32.64 7.34
C PHE A 131 30.21 -32.87 7.20
N SER A 132 29.60 -33.73 8.03
CA SER A 132 28.14 -33.83 8.11
C SER A 132 27.59 -32.88 9.18
N LEU A 133 26.35 -32.41 9.04
CA LEU A 133 25.69 -31.64 10.11
C LEU A 133 25.57 -32.44 11.40
N GLY A 134 25.40 -33.75 11.30
CA GLY A 134 25.41 -34.65 12.45
C GLY A 134 26.74 -34.71 13.20
N ASP A 135 27.87 -34.57 12.48
CA ASP A 135 29.20 -34.52 13.12
C ASP A 135 29.33 -33.27 13.98
N LEU A 136 28.86 -32.11 13.47
CA LEU A 136 28.87 -30.86 14.23
C LEU A 136 27.95 -30.95 15.48
N LEU A 137 26.79 -31.56 15.36
CA LEU A 137 25.84 -31.71 16.48
C LEU A 137 26.32 -32.68 17.55
N ARG A 138 27.17 -33.67 17.21
CA ARG A 138 27.76 -34.64 18.11
C ARG A 138 29.14 -34.25 18.64
N ALA A 139 29.71 -33.16 18.05
CA ALA A 139 31.06 -32.75 18.43
C ALA A 139 31.15 -32.36 19.90
N LYS A 140 32.25 -32.74 20.56
CA LYS A 140 32.58 -32.30 21.91
C LYS A 140 32.81 -30.77 21.87
N ASP A 141 32.23 -30.04 22.81
CA ASP A 141 32.27 -28.57 22.87
C ASP A 141 31.61 -27.90 21.65
N GLU A 142 30.79 -28.66 20.89
CA GLU A 142 30.07 -28.16 19.70
C GLU A 142 30.99 -27.48 18.66
N GLN A 143 32.21 -27.95 18.56
CA GLN A 143 33.23 -27.43 17.68
C GLN A 143 33.92 -28.55 16.90
N LEU A 144 34.12 -28.36 15.60
CA LEU A 144 34.88 -29.22 14.71
C LEU A 144 36.12 -28.49 14.22
N THR A 145 37.30 -29.13 14.34
CA THR A 145 38.52 -28.67 13.68
C THR A 145 38.86 -29.61 12.54
N LEU A 146 38.85 -29.12 11.31
CA LEU A 146 39.02 -29.90 10.11
C LEU A 146 40.30 -29.47 9.35
N ASN A 147 41.13 -30.44 8.93
CA ASN A 147 42.28 -30.14 8.09
C ASN A 147 41.88 -29.80 6.67
N LEU A 148 42.41 -28.71 6.15
CA LEU A 148 42.19 -28.30 4.75
C LEU A 148 43.10 -29.12 3.83
N ARG A 149 42.48 -29.82 2.86
CA ARG A 149 43.22 -30.59 1.84
C ARG A 149 43.46 -29.70 0.62
N SER A 150 44.70 -29.61 0.20
CA SER A 150 45.14 -28.95 -1.03
C SER A 150 44.67 -29.75 -2.25
N SER A 151 44.77 -29.18 -3.46
CA SER A 151 44.37 -29.82 -4.73
C SER A 151 45.17 -31.08 -5.04
N ASP A 152 46.43 -31.22 -4.56
CA ASP A 152 47.28 -32.39 -4.69
C ASP A 152 47.05 -33.45 -3.59
N GLY A 153 46.20 -33.12 -2.59
CA GLY A 153 45.86 -34.00 -1.48
C GLY A 153 47.00 -34.31 -0.50
N VAL A 154 48.20 -33.76 -0.70
CA VAL A 154 49.41 -34.09 0.02
C VAL A 154 49.81 -33.00 1.03
N CYS A 155 49.56 -31.72 0.71
CA CYS A 155 49.94 -30.59 1.56
C CYS A 155 48.81 -30.14 2.45
N ALA A 156 49.10 -29.93 3.75
CA ALA A 156 48.15 -29.28 4.68
C ALA A 156 48.15 -27.76 4.38
N ALA A 157 46.98 -27.25 4.00
CA ALA A 157 46.79 -25.82 3.70
C ALA A 157 46.38 -25.00 4.94
N GLY A 158 46.34 -25.60 6.11
CA GLY A 158 45.84 -25.03 7.37
C GLY A 158 44.65 -25.83 7.91
N THR A 159 43.99 -25.29 8.88
CA THR A 159 42.78 -25.86 9.45
C THR A 159 41.57 -24.90 9.40
N VAL A 160 40.36 -25.45 9.28
CA VAL A 160 39.13 -24.70 9.45
C VAL A 160 38.40 -25.15 10.71
N VAL A 161 37.97 -24.19 11.49
CA VAL A 161 37.23 -24.40 12.73
C VAL A 161 35.76 -24.05 12.51
N VAL A 162 34.89 -25.00 12.73
CA VAL A 162 33.42 -24.86 12.66
C VAL A 162 32.87 -24.88 14.08
N SER A 163 32.28 -23.78 14.53
CA SER A 163 31.72 -23.67 15.89
C SER A 163 30.24 -23.41 15.84
N ARG A 164 29.43 -24.26 16.49
CA ARG A 164 27.99 -24.06 16.59
C ARG A 164 27.67 -22.78 17.36
N LEU A 165 26.72 -22.02 16.83
CA LEU A 165 26.21 -20.83 17.48
C LEU A 165 25.01 -21.23 18.36
N LYS A 166 25.20 -21.16 19.71
CA LYS A 166 24.09 -21.31 20.66
C LYS A 166 23.32 -19.99 20.80
N MET A 167 22.04 -20.08 21.02
CA MET A 167 21.30 -19.01 21.68
C MET A 167 21.83 -18.90 23.10
N GLY A 168 22.28 -17.70 23.49
CA GLY A 168 23.07 -17.41 24.67
C GLY A 168 22.74 -18.26 25.89
N GLU A 169 23.79 -18.67 26.61
CA GLU A 169 23.69 -19.19 27.95
C GLU A 169 22.98 -18.16 28.83
N MET A 170 21.70 -18.36 29.08
CA MET A 170 21.05 -17.83 30.25
C MET A 170 21.66 -18.60 31.42
N GLU A 171 22.31 -17.91 32.36
CA GLU A 171 22.57 -18.44 33.66
C GLU A 171 21.32 -19.15 34.15
N GLU A 172 21.45 -20.41 34.59
CA GLU A 172 20.38 -21.18 35.16
C GLU A 172 19.69 -20.37 36.26
N VAL A 173 18.57 -19.80 35.92
CA VAL A 173 17.56 -19.41 36.86
C VAL A 173 16.50 -20.48 36.76
N ASP A 174 16.38 -21.28 37.81
CA ASP A 174 15.29 -22.20 38.03
C ASP A 174 13.97 -21.53 37.70
N VAL A 175 13.41 -21.84 36.58
CA VAL A 175 12.03 -21.52 36.26
C VAL A 175 11.38 -22.70 35.55
N ASP A 176 10.54 -23.37 36.30
CA ASP A 176 9.45 -24.20 35.82
C ASP A 176 8.46 -23.33 34.99
N HIS A 177 8.93 -22.74 33.92
CA HIS A 177 8.07 -22.22 32.85
C HIS A 177 8.68 -22.70 31.55
N ILE A 178 8.05 -23.71 30.99
CA ILE A 178 8.11 -24.00 29.56
C ILE A 178 7.63 -22.73 28.85
N THR A 179 8.52 -21.76 28.69
CA THR A 179 8.37 -20.78 27.61
C THR A 179 8.63 -21.58 26.34
N THR A 180 7.56 -22.07 25.75
CA THR A 180 7.58 -22.37 24.34
C THR A 180 8.21 -21.16 23.67
N ASP A 181 9.43 -21.32 23.13
CA ASP A 181 9.99 -20.43 22.13
C ASP A 181 8.99 -20.40 20.97
N ILE A 182 8.00 -19.54 21.11
CA ILE A 182 7.18 -19.11 19.98
C ILE A 182 8.14 -18.19 19.23
N PRO A 183 8.77 -18.63 18.13
CA PRO A 183 9.49 -17.72 17.25
C PRO A 183 8.50 -16.61 16.96
N ALA A 184 8.90 -15.35 17.18
CA ALA A 184 8.05 -14.18 16.98
C ALA A 184 7.19 -14.46 15.75
N GLN A 185 5.87 -14.63 15.96
CA GLN A 185 5.00 -15.40 15.05
C GLN A 185 5.22 -14.90 13.65
N LYS A 186 5.83 -15.70 12.79
CA LYS A 186 5.92 -15.40 11.36
C LYS A 186 4.50 -15.15 10.93
N CYS A 187 4.22 -13.96 10.44
CA CYS A 187 2.92 -13.68 9.85
C CYS A 187 2.75 -14.60 8.64
N PRO A 188 1.92 -15.63 8.68
CA PRO A 188 1.83 -16.61 7.61
C PRO A 188 1.27 -16.02 6.31
N LEU A 189 0.73 -14.80 6.40
CA LEU A 189 0.12 -14.07 5.28
C LEU A 189 1.11 -13.24 4.47
N VAL A 190 2.21 -12.83 5.09
CA VAL A 190 3.17 -11.91 4.46
C VAL A 190 4.34 -12.67 3.86
N CYS A 191 4.62 -13.87 4.35
CA CYS A 191 5.80 -14.67 3.99
C CYS A 191 5.40 -15.91 3.17
N GLU A 192 6.02 -16.08 2.01
CA GLU A 192 5.80 -17.25 1.14
C GLU A 192 6.46 -18.54 1.64
N SER A 193 7.21 -18.50 2.71
CA SER A 193 7.84 -19.69 3.30
C SER A 193 6.87 -20.79 3.73
N ALA A 194 5.57 -20.48 3.84
CA ALA A 194 4.51 -21.44 4.11
C ALA A 194 3.95 -22.15 2.87
N SER A 195 4.23 -21.66 1.67
CA SER A 195 3.71 -22.26 0.43
C SER A 195 4.75 -23.12 -0.24
N HIS A 196 4.87 -24.39 0.17
CA HIS A 196 5.76 -25.40 -0.45
C HIS A 196 5.37 -25.82 -1.89
N ALA A 197 4.41 -25.14 -2.51
CA ALA A 197 3.82 -25.61 -3.75
C ALA A 197 4.55 -25.20 -5.04
N CYS A 198 5.68 -24.49 -4.97
CA CYS A 198 6.31 -23.89 -6.15
C CYS A 198 7.71 -24.42 -6.44
N ILE A 199 7.98 -25.70 -6.20
CA ILE A 199 9.33 -26.22 -6.43
C ILE A 199 9.62 -26.54 -7.90
N ASN A 200 8.66 -26.71 -8.77
CA ASN A 200 8.94 -27.09 -10.16
C ASN A 200 7.95 -26.46 -11.14
N ARG A 201 8.24 -25.24 -11.61
CA ARG A 201 7.73 -24.80 -12.93
C ARG A 201 8.75 -23.87 -13.59
N ASP A 202 9.29 -24.36 -14.70
CA ASP A 202 10.45 -23.82 -15.43
C ASP A 202 10.23 -22.52 -16.21
N ASP A 203 9.04 -21.94 -16.24
CA ASP A 203 8.73 -20.89 -17.23
C ASP A 203 8.20 -19.57 -16.67
N SER A 204 8.36 -19.26 -15.39
CA SER A 204 7.90 -17.95 -14.94
C SER A 204 9.03 -16.93 -14.95
N LEU A 205 8.81 -15.83 -15.66
CA LEU A 205 9.62 -14.60 -15.62
C LEU A 205 9.88 -14.07 -14.19
N LEU A 206 9.24 -14.69 -13.20
CA LEU A 206 9.20 -14.31 -11.81
C LEU A 206 10.09 -15.20 -10.92
N THR A 207 10.56 -16.33 -11.41
CA THR A 207 11.39 -17.27 -10.66
C THR A 207 12.82 -17.29 -11.20
N GLY A 208 13.77 -16.82 -10.42
CA GLY A 208 15.18 -17.09 -10.67
C GLY A 208 15.59 -18.37 -9.95
N PRO A 209 16.40 -19.27 -10.58
CA PRO A 209 16.77 -20.56 -10.00
C PRO A 209 17.65 -20.45 -8.73
N VAL A 210 18.10 -19.26 -8.37
CA VAL A 210 19.09 -19.02 -7.28
C VAL A 210 18.47 -18.42 -6.03
N PHE A 211 17.25 -17.90 -6.09
CA PHE A 211 16.64 -17.23 -4.95
C PHE A 211 15.94 -18.24 -4.01
N LYS A 212 16.35 -18.22 -2.76
CA LYS A 212 15.70 -18.99 -1.68
C LYS A 212 14.81 -18.04 -0.89
N ASN A 213 13.56 -18.41 -0.72
CA ASN A 213 12.64 -17.68 0.14
C ASN A 213 12.28 -18.55 1.37
N PRO A 214 12.55 -18.11 2.62
CA PRO A 214 13.21 -16.87 3.01
C PRO A 214 14.72 -16.86 2.79
N VAL A 215 15.30 -15.67 2.63
CA VAL A 215 16.76 -15.50 2.68
C VAL A 215 17.15 -15.22 4.14
N CYS A 216 17.96 -16.09 4.71
CA CYS A 216 18.44 -15.97 6.10
C CYS A 216 19.94 -15.82 6.13
N LYS A 217 20.43 -14.87 6.94
CA LYS A 217 21.85 -14.61 7.16
C LYS A 217 22.11 -14.46 8.66
N VAL A 218 23.28 -14.88 9.12
CA VAL A 218 23.71 -14.76 10.51
C VAL A 218 25.10 -14.16 10.59
N TYR A 219 25.31 -13.29 11.59
CA TYR A 219 26.56 -12.60 11.83
C TYR A 219 26.92 -12.59 13.29
N ARG A 220 28.23 -12.48 13.59
CA ARG A 220 28.76 -12.20 14.92
C ARG A 220 29.48 -10.86 14.89
N PHE A 221 29.05 -9.93 15.74
CA PHE A 221 29.72 -8.65 15.90
C PHE A 221 30.11 -8.44 17.36
N GLN A 222 31.16 -7.67 17.58
CA GLN A 222 31.65 -7.42 18.92
C GLN A 222 31.11 -6.11 19.47
N THR A 223 30.64 -6.14 20.71
CA THR A 223 30.21 -4.98 21.50
C THR A 223 31.42 -4.23 22.06
N VAL A 224 31.19 -3.02 22.58
CA VAL A 224 32.22 -2.16 23.18
C VAL A 224 32.93 -2.86 24.33
N ASP A 225 32.23 -3.71 25.10
CA ASP A 225 32.76 -4.50 26.21
C ASP A 225 33.44 -5.82 25.79
N GLY A 226 33.68 -6.01 24.50
CA GLY A 226 34.38 -7.15 23.92
C GLY A 226 33.57 -8.44 23.83
N LYS A 227 32.26 -8.40 24.14
CA LYS A 227 31.37 -9.55 24.02
C LYS A 227 30.83 -9.68 22.60
N TRP A 228 30.40 -10.89 22.24
CA TRP A 228 29.81 -11.18 20.96
C TRP A 228 28.29 -11.06 21.00
N MET A 229 27.75 -10.24 20.12
CA MET A 229 26.32 -10.24 19.78
C MET A 229 26.09 -11.09 18.52
N LEU A 230 24.94 -11.75 18.48
CA LEU A 230 24.47 -12.52 17.33
C LEU A 230 23.38 -11.75 16.61
N VAL A 231 23.58 -11.50 15.34
CA VAL A 231 22.64 -10.77 14.49
C VAL A 231 22.12 -11.70 13.41
N ARG A 232 20.80 -11.89 13.36
CA ARG A 232 20.11 -12.66 12.33
C ARG A 232 19.30 -11.76 11.44
N GLU A 233 19.52 -11.88 10.16
CA GLU A 233 18.83 -11.13 9.13
C GLU A 233 17.97 -12.09 8.32
N GLN A 234 16.68 -11.74 8.12
CA GLN A 234 15.76 -12.51 7.32
C GLN A 234 15.03 -11.57 6.36
N MET A 235 14.99 -11.95 5.09
CA MET A 235 14.28 -11.21 4.05
C MET A 235 13.32 -12.16 3.32
N GLU A 236 12.08 -11.76 3.13
CA GLU A 236 11.04 -12.57 2.53
C GLU A 236 10.25 -11.79 1.48
N GLU A 237 9.78 -12.49 0.45
CA GLU A 237 8.80 -11.97 -0.50
C GLU A 237 7.43 -11.88 0.15
N CYS A 238 6.64 -10.90 -0.28
CA CYS A 238 5.30 -10.67 0.25
C CYS A 238 4.24 -11.24 -0.70
N THR A 239 3.44 -12.19 -0.22
CA THR A 239 2.33 -12.79 -0.98
C THR A 239 1.26 -11.75 -1.35
N LEU A 240 1.12 -10.69 -0.57
CA LEU A 240 0.17 -9.61 -0.80
C LEU A 240 0.50 -8.76 -2.03
N SER A 241 1.71 -8.88 -2.58
CA SER A 241 2.13 -8.10 -3.77
C SER A 241 1.26 -8.35 -5.00
N PHE A 242 0.60 -9.52 -5.10
CA PHE A 242 -0.38 -9.83 -6.15
C PHE A 242 -1.82 -9.82 -5.64
N SER A 243 -2.06 -10.28 -4.41
CA SER A 243 -3.41 -10.40 -3.85
C SER A 243 -4.12 -9.05 -3.72
N ILE A 244 -3.46 -8.03 -3.18
CA ILE A 244 -4.04 -6.69 -3.02
C ILE A 244 -4.34 -6.02 -4.37
N PRO A 245 -3.42 -5.98 -5.37
CA PRO A 245 -3.71 -5.42 -6.68
C PRO A 245 -4.88 -6.09 -7.42
N ARG A 246 -5.00 -7.41 -7.35
CA ARG A 246 -6.13 -8.13 -7.95
C ARG A 246 -7.47 -7.72 -7.34
N GLN A 247 -7.54 -7.60 -6.03
CA GLN A 247 -8.75 -7.15 -5.33
C GLN A 247 -9.10 -5.71 -5.70
N LEU A 248 -8.10 -4.81 -5.77
CA LEU A 248 -8.30 -3.43 -6.19
C LEU A 248 -8.82 -3.32 -7.62
N LEU A 249 -8.23 -4.05 -8.57
CA LEU A 249 -8.72 -4.07 -9.95
C LEU A 249 -10.19 -4.51 -10.02
N SER A 250 -10.56 -5.55 -9.28
CA SER A 250 -11.96 -6.01 -9.20
C SER A 250 -12.87 -4.94 -8.61
N LEU A 251 -12.42 -4.25 -7.57
CA LEU A 251 -13.16 -3.15 -6.95
C LEU A 251 -13.34 -1.98 -7.92
N TYR A 252 -12.31 -1.59 -8.66
CA TYR A 252 -12.36 -0.51 -9.64
C TYR A 252 -13.31 -0.84 -10.79
N ILE A 253 -13.29 -2.09 -11.29
CA ILE A 253 -14.22 -2.56 -12.31
C ILE A 253 -15.67 -2.44 -11.82
N GLN A 254 -15.96 -2.90 -10.60
CA GLN A 254 -17.30 -2.82 -10.03
C GLN A 254 -17.75 -1.37 -9.84
N GLU A 255 -16.88 -0.49 -9.37
CA GLU A 255 -17.16 0.92 -9.21
C GLU A 255 -17.48 1.61 -10.56
N ASP A 256 -16.66 1.35 -11.59
CA ASP A 256 -16.85 1.93 -12.92
C ASP A 256 -18.09 1.35 -13.61
N MET A 257 -18.41 0.07 -13.43
CA MET A 257 -19.68 -0.53 -13.90
C MET A 257 -20.89 0.12 -13.24
N LYS A 258 -20.83 0.35 -11.93
CA LYS A 258 -21.87 1.05 -11.19
C LYS A 258 -22.04 2.49 -11.71
N ARG A 259 -20.93 3.18 -12.01
CA ARG A 259 -20.96 4.51 -12.59
C ARG A 259 -21.65 4.54 -13.94
N ILE A 260 -21.37 3.58 -14.81
CA ILE A 260 -22.07 3.45 -16.11
C ILE A 260 -23.56 3.24 -15.88
N GLN A 261 -23.96 2.42 -14.90
CA GLN A 261 -25.36 2.18 -14.61
C GLN A 261 -26.06 3.46 -14.10
N GLU A 262 -25.42 4.18 -13.18
CA GLU A 262 -25.94 5.47 -12.68
C GLU A 262 -26.12 6.49 -13.82
N LEU A 263 -25.19 6.54 -14.77
CA LEU A 263 -25.29 7.42 -15.96
C LEU A 263 -26.46 7.03 -16.87
N ARG A 264 -26.78 5.76 -17.01
CA ARG A 264 -27.96 5.28 -17.74
C ARG A 264 -29.27 5.69 -17.07
N GLU A 265 -29.30 5.69 -15.74
CA GLU A 265 -30.46 6.04 -14.92
C GLU A 265 -30.78 7.55 -14.89
N LEU A 266 -29.96 8.42 -15.47
CA LEU A 266 -30.22 9.86 -15.57
C LEU A 266 -31.50 10.20 -16.34
N GLY A 267 -32.01 9.25 -17.15
CA GLY A 267 -33.19 9.42 -17.99
C GLY A 267 -32.87 10.20 -19.25
N GLU A 268 -33.89 10.80 -19.88
CA GLU A 268 -33.73 11.54 -21.12
C GLU A 268 -32.98 12.85 -20.91
N LEU A 269 -31.98 13.09 -21.74
CA LEU A 269 -31.19 14.32 -21.78
C LEU A 269 -31.27 14.95 -23.17
N SER A 270 -31.03 16.26 -23.26
CA SER A 270 -30.93 16.94 -24.56
C SER A 270 -29.82 16.31 -25.42
N PRO A 271 -29.85 16.41 -26.76
CA PRO A 271 -28.89 15.74 -27.63
C PRO A 271 -27.42 16.03 -27.30
N HIS A 272 -27.11 17.23 -26.85
CA HIS A 272 -25.76 17.60 -26.41
C HIS A 272 -25.29 16.76 -25.21
N TRP A 273 -26.09 16.72 -24.15
CA TRP A 273 -25.79 15.98 -22.93
C TRP A 273 -25.83 14.47 -23.13
N ASP A 274 -26.72 14.00 -24.01
CA ASP A 274 -26.80 12.57 -24.35
C ASP A 274 -25.53 12.08 -25.08
N ASN A 275 -25.00 12.91 -25.99
CA ASN A 275 -23.74 12.62 -26.67
C ASN A 275 -22.55 12.59 -25.69
N LEU A 276 -22.44 13.58 -24.80
CA LEU A 276 -21.40 13.60 -23.78
C LEU A 276 -21.53 12.40 -22.85
N ARG A 277 -22.75 12.04 -22.43
CA ARG A 277 -23.01 10.85 -21.62
C ARG A 277 -22.50 9.56 -22.30
N LYS A 278 -22.84 9.38 -23.58
CA LYS A 278 -22.40 8.23 -24.38
C LYS A 278 -20.87 8.18 -24.49
N GLU A 279 -20.23 9.31 -24.71
CA GLU A 279 -18.77 9.38 -24.79
C GLU A 279 -18.11 9.00 -23.45
N VAL A 280 -18.58 9.57 -22.34
CA VAL A 280 -18.10 9.24 -20.99
C VAL A 280 -18.29 7.75 -20.69
N MET A 281 -19.47 7.17 -20.99
CA MET A 281 -19.72 5.74 -20.79
C MET A 281 -18.80 4.86 -21.65
N THR A 282 -18.50 5.26 -22.87
CA THR A 282 -17.56 4.54 -23.77
C THR A 282 -16.15 4.55 -23.17
N ARG A 283 -15.71 5.67 -22.61
CA ARG A 283 -14.40 5.77 -21.94
C ARG A 283 -14.32 4.89 -20.71
N TYR A 284 -15.35 4.89 -19.85
CA TYR A 284 -15.39 3.96 -18.70
C TYR A 284 -15.39 2.50 -19.16
N GLY A 285 -16.12 2.16 -20.22
CA GLY A 285 -16.09 0.83 -20.82
C GLY A 285 -14.69 0.40 -21.28
N GLY A 286 -13.91 1.32 -21.86
CA GLY A 286 -12.52 1.09 -22.24
C GLY A 286 -11.60 0.82 -21.03
N ILE A 287 -11.80 1.54 -19.92
CA ILE A 287 -11.05 1.30 -18.67
C ILE A 287 -11.40 -0.08 -18.10
N ILE A 288 -12.69 -0.41 -18.01
CA ILE A 288 -13.17 -1.70 -17.51
C ILE A 288 -12.54 -2.83 -18.33
N SER A 289 -12.59 -2.75 -19.66
CA SER A 289 -11.97 -3.76 -20.54
C SER A 289 -10.48 -3.88 -20.28
N SER A 290 -9.75 -2.76 -20.18
CA SER A 290 -8.31 -2.77 -19.89
C SER A 290 -7.98 -3.42 -18.54
N TYR A 291 -8.81 -3.19 -17.51
CA TYR A 291 -8.61 -3.80 -16.20
C TYR A 291 -8.98 -5.28 -16.17
N GLN A 292 -10.02 -5.70 -16.90
CA GLN A 292 -10.37 -7.09 -17.08
C GLN A 292 -9.25 -7.86 -17.81
N ASP A 293 -8.67 -7.30 -18.85
CA ASP A 293 -7.51 -7.87 -19.56
C ASP A 293 -6.32 -8.02 -18.62
N THR A 294 -6.05 -7.01 -17.79
CA THR A 294 -4.98 -7.05 -16.79
C THR A 294 -5.21 -8.15 -15.77
N LEU A 295 -6.44 -8.30 -15.23
CA LEU A 295 -6.78 -9.39 -14.32
C LEU A 295 -6.60 -10.76 -14.97
N ALA A 296 -7.07 -10.94 -16.20
CA ALA A 296 -6.92 -12.19 -16.93
C ALA A 296 -5.45 -12.57 -17.17
N GLU A 297 -4.56 -11.59 -17.40
CA GLU A 297 -3.12 -11.82 -17.49
C GLU A 297 -2.52 -12.16 -16.10
N LEU A 298 -2.92 -11.46 -15.04
CA LEU A 298 -2.45 -11.75 -13.68
C LEU A 298 -2.89 -13.14 -13.19
N ASP A 299 -4.05 -13.64 -13.61
CA ASP A 299 -4.56 -14.96 -13.24
C ASP A 299 -3.77 -16.11 -13.90
N LYS A 300 -3.11 -15.85 -15.02
CA LYS A 300 -2.20 -16.81 -15.69
C LYS A 300 -0.86 -16.95 -14.97
N ILE A 301 -0.50 -15.97 -14.11
CA ILE A 301 0.77 -15.98 -13.40
C ILE A 301 0.67 -16.93 -12.23
N THR A 302 1.44 -17.99 -12.29
CA THR A 302 1.61 -18.97 -11.21
C THR A 302 3.05 -18.94 -10.75
N GLY A 303 3.29 -18.94 -9.45
CA GLY A 303 4.66 -18.90 -8.90
C GLY A 303 4.81 -17.89 -7.77
N PRO A 304 6.04 -17.61 -7.32
CA PRO A 304 6.29 -16.67 -6.23
C PRO A 304 5.88 -15.25 -6.59
N SER A 305 5.54 -14.48 -5.57
CA SER A 305 5.04 -13.11 -5.67
C SER A 305 6.10 -12.07 -6.04
N PHE A 306 7.27 -12.50 -6.48
CA PHE A 306 8.36 -11.61 -6.83
C PHE A 306 8.19 -10.96 -8.20
N LYS A 307 8.21 -9.63 -8.25
CA LYS A 307 8.31 -8.85 -9.49
C LYS A 307 9.69 -8.22 -9.60
N PRO A 308 10.57 -8.75 -10.46
CA PRO A 308 11.93 -8.22 -10.64
C PRO A 308 11.91 -6.85 -11.33
N SER A 309 13.01 -6.11 -11.17
CA SER A 309 13.13 -4.75 -11.72
C SER A 309 13.09 -4.69 -13.27
N CYS A 310 13.48 -5.75 -13.95
CA CYS A 310 13.42 -5.83 -15.43
C CYS A 310 11.97 -5.85 -15.96
N CYS A 311 11.01 -6.30 -15.16
CA CYS A 311 9.59 -6.39 -15.54
C CYS A 311 8.78 -5.12 -15.22
N LYS A 312 9.39 -4.07 -14.66
CA LYS A 312 8.67 -2.88 -14.20
C LYS A 312 7.91 -2.13 -15.30
N ALA A 313 8.38 -2.20 -16.56
CA ALA A 313 7.74 -1.56 -17.71
C ALA A 313 6.74 -2.47 -18.45
N GLN A 314 6.43 -3.65 -17.94
CA GLN A 314 5.42 -4.54 -18.52
C GLN A 314 4.02 -4.07 -18.12
N LYS A 315 3.13 -3.88 -19.13
CA LYS A 315 1.75 -3.39 -18.93
C LYS A 315 0.94 -4.28 -17.98
N SER A 316 1.01 -5.59 -18.15
CA SER A 316 0.27 -6.56 -17.34
C SER A 316 0.68 -6.57 -15.86
N LEU A 317 1.91 -6.13 -15.53
CA LEU A 317 2.43 -6.08 -14.18
C LEU A 317 2.48 -4.65 -13.60
N GLU A 318 1.86 -3.66 -14.25
CA GLU A 318 1.98 -2.26 -13.85
C GLU A 318 1.40 -2.01 -12.45
N PHE A 319 0.29 -2.68 -12.10
CA PHE A 319 -0.34 -2.59 -10.78
C PHE A 319 0.45 -3.26 -9.65
N ILE A 320 1.39 -4.14 -9.99
CA ILE A 320 2.15 -4.93 -9.02
C ILE A 320 3.38 -4.14 -8.53
N PRO A 321 3.64 -4.07 -7.22
CA PRO A 321 4.83 -3.42 -6.69
C PRO A 321 6.11 -4.14 -7.09
N VAL A 322 7.18 -3.38 -7.31
CA VAL A 322 8.49 -3.90 -7.69
C VAL A 322 9.28 -4.26 -6.44
N ASN A 323 9.85 -5.46 -6.38
CA ASN A 323 10.75 -5.89 -5.30
C ASN A 323 10.18 -5.61 -3.89
N LEU A 324 8.91 -5.95 -3.66
CA LEU A 324 8.31 -5.85 -2.35
C LEU A 324 8.82 -6.98 -1.46
N HIS A 325 9.58 -6.62 -0.43
CA HIS A 325 10.13 -7.56 0.56
C HIS A 325 9.90 -7.05 1.98
N THR A 326 9.68 -7.98 2.89
CA THR A 326 9.84 -7.74 4.33
C THR A 326 11.25 -8.13 4.73
N GLN A 327 11.86 -7.33 5.60
CA GLN A 327 13.17 -7.65 6.16
C GLN A 327 13.15 -7.44 7.66
N ARG A 328 13.58 -8.47 8.39
CA ARG A 328 13.67 -8.48 9.86
C ARG A 328 15.11 -8.68 10.27
N MET A 329 15.57 -7.87 11.21
CA MET A 329 16.82 -8.08 11.92
C MET A 329 16.51 -8.45 13.38
N ARG A 330 16.95 -9.63 13.82
CA ARG A 330 16.89 -10.06 15.22
C ARG A 330 18.29 -9.93 15.82
N VAL A 331 18.40 -9.29 16.96
CA VAL A 331 19.65 -9.07 17.68
C VAL A 331 19.58 -9.77 19.03
N THR A 332 20.48 -10.72 19.24
CA THR A 332 20.67 -11.41 20.54
C THR A 332 21.96 -10.87 21.15
N CYS A 333 21.83 -10.11 22.23
CA CYS A 333 22.96 -9.54 22.99
C CYS A 333 23.07 -10.21 24.35
N PRO A 334 24.29 -10.42 24.88
CA PRO A 334 24.46 -10.78 26.27
C PRO A 334 23.83 -9.72 27.20
N ARG A 335 23.05 -10.13 28.19
CA ARG A 335 22.41 -9.26 29.20
C ARG A 335 21.26 -8.37 28.70
N LYS A 336 20.73 -8.60 27.51
CA LYS A 336 19.58 -7.84 27.00
C LYS A 336 18.61 -8.83 26.33
N ALA A 337 17.31 -8.61 26.48
CA ALA A 337 16.32 -9.37 25.75
C ALA A 337 16.51 -9.21 24.24
N ASP A 338 16.11 -10.20 23.48
CA ASP A 338 16.13 -10.17 22.02
C ASP A 338 15.37 -8.96 21.48
N ALA A 339 15.97 -8.28 20.52
CA ALA A 339 15.36 -7.16 19.85
C ALA A 339 15.09 -7.47 18.37
N PHE A 340 13.97 -6.96 17.87
CA PHE A 340 13.53 -7.15 16.50
C PHE A 340 13.36 -5.80 15.81
N TYR A 341 13.88 -5.69 14.60
CA TYR A 341 13.77 -4.49 13.78
C TYR A 341 13.26 -4.85 12.39
N ASP A 342 12.08 -4.35 12.06
CA ASP A 342 11.39 -4.66 10.81
C ASP A 342 11.44 -3.46 9.86
N ILE A 343 11.55 -3.75 8.56
CA ILE A 343 11.45 -2.79 7.49
C ILE A 343 10.83 -3.44 6.26
N VAL A 344 10.02 -2.68 5.53
CA VAL A 344 9.50 -3.08 4.22
C VAL A 344 10.28 -2.33 3.15
N THR A 345 10.74 -3.05 2.14
CA THR A 345 11.41 -2.45 0.98
C THR A 345 10.58 -2.67 -0.28
N VAL A 346 10.42 -1.61 -1.06
CA VAL A 346 9.59 -1.60 -2.27
C VAL A 346 10.16 -0.62 -3.29
N GLY A 347 10.09 -0.92 -4.57
CA GLY A 347 10.37 0.05 -5.63
C GLY A 347 9.37 1.21 -5.53
N ALA A 348 9.81 2.42 -5.88
CA ALA A 348 8.95 3.59 -5.82
C ALA A 348 7.61 3.32 -6.53
N PRO A 349 6.46 3.49 -5.84
CA PRO A 349 5.16 3.40 -6.47
C PRO A 349 5.05 4.42 -7.61
N ALA A 350 5.04 3.93 -8.84
CA ALA A 350 5.06 4.77 -10.03
C ALA A 350 4.57 4.00 -11.27
N ALA A 351 3.99 4.71 -12.23
CA ALA A 351 3.50 4.15 -13.47
C ALA A 351 4.61 4.01 -14.52
N HIS A 352 5.47 3.04 -14.33
CA HIS A 352 6.67 2.83 -15.15
C HIS A 352 6.36 2.55 -16.63
N PHE A 353 5.29 1.82 -16.92
CA PHE A 353 4.88 1.52 -18.29
C PHE A 353 4.47 2.79 -19.06
N GLN A 354 3.75 3.70 -18.41
CA GLN A 354 3.31 4.95 -19.02
C GLN A 354 4.45 5.96 -19.21
N GLY A 355 5.56 5.78 -18.48
CA GLY A 355 6.75 6.63 -18.57
C GLY A 355 6.57 8.02 -17.95
N PHE A 356 7.60 8.86 -18.07
CA PHE A 356 7.69 10.14 -17.35
C PHE A 356 8.07 11.34 -18.25
N LYS A 357 7.93 11.21 -19.57
CA LYS A 357 8.28 12.28 -20.52
C LYS A 357 7.54 13.59 -20.25
N CYS A 358 6.29 13.50 -19.77
CA CYS A 358 5.47 14.67 -19.46
C CYS A 358 5.43 15.01 -17.96
N GLY A 359 6.24 14.35 -17.14
CA GLY A 359 6.22 14.42 -15.68
C GLY A 359 5.42 13.30 -15.04
N GLY A 360 5.27 13.34 -13.71
CA GLY A 360 4.47 12.41 -12.92
C GLY A 360 3.09 12.98 -12.55
N LEU A 361 2.36 12.24 -11.72
CA LEU A 361 0.97 12.57 -11.35
C LEU A 361 0.80 13.95 -10.75
N GLN A 362 1.66 14.38 -9.85
CA GLN A 362 1.52 15.66 -9.17
C GLN A 362 1.50 16.81 -10.20
N ARG A 363 2.45 16.81 -11.15
CA ARG A 363 2.54 17.82 -12.21
C ARG A 363 1.39 17.71 -13.20
N LEU A 364 1.04 16.49 -13.61
CA LEU A 364 -0.02 16.24 -14.56
C LEU A 364 -1.38 16.63 -13.99
N LEU A 365 -1.67 16.34 -12.73
CA LEU A 365 -2.91 16.74 -12.06
C LEU A 365 -3.00 18.26 -11.91
N SER A 366 -1.91 18.93 -11.52
CA SER A 366 -1.88 20.40 -11.39
C SER A 366 -2.14 21.09 -12.73
N ARG A 367 -1.54 20.58 -13.82
CA ARG A 367 -1.79 21.08 -15.18
C ARG A 367 -3.23 20.86 -15.59
N TYR A 368 -3.73 19.65 -15.38
CA TYR A 368 -5.10 19.28 -15.72
C TYR A 368 -6.14 20.17 -15.01
N GLU A 369 -5.98 20.39 -13.70
CA GLU A 369 -6.88 21.29 -12.94
C GLU A 369 -6.83 22.73 -13.46
N ALA A 370 -5.67 23.21 -13.89
CA ALA A 370 -5.55 24.55 -14.52
C ALA A 370 -6.28 24.63 -15.88
N GLU A 371 -6.25 23.57 -16.67
CA GLU A 371 -6.89 23.49 -17.99
C GLU A 371 -8.39 23.18 -17.92
N LYS A 372 -8.87 22.56 -16.83
CA LYS A 372 -10.25 22.09 -16.66
C LYS A 372 -11.31 23.18 -16.82
N LYS A 373 -11.03 24.40 -16.35
CA LYS A 373 -11.92 25.57 -16.55
C LYS A 373 -12.11 25.93 -18.03
N SER A 374 -11.05 25.79 -18.84
CA SER A 374 -11.12 26.00 -20.28
C SER A 374 -11.95 24.91 -20.96
N PHE A 375 -11.78 23.64 -20.57
CA PHE A 375 -12.59 22.55 -21.10
C PHE A 375 -14.06 22.66 -20.72
N SER A 376 -14.39 23.12 -19.51
CA SER A 376 -15.77 23.32 -19.09
C SER A 376 -16.48 24.32 -20.02
N THR A 377 -15.82 25.39 -20.40
CA THR A 377 -16.36 26.37 -21.38
C THR A 377 -16.52 25.74 -22.76
N ALA A 378 -15.54 24.99 -23.24
CA ALA A 378 -15.58 24.34 -24.55
C ALA A 378 -16.72 23.31 -24.69
N TYR A 379 -17.00 22.56 -23.65
CA TYR A 379 -18.07 21.56 -23.59
C TYR A 379 -19.40 22.09 -23.05
N GLN A 380 -19.49 23.38 -22.76
CA GLN A 380 -20.68 24.03 -22.18
C GLN A 380 -21.12 23.37 -20.86
N CYS A 381 -20.16 22.88 -20.08
CA CYS A 381 -20.37 22.28 -18.78
C CYS A 381 -20.20 23.30 -17.66
N ILE A 382 -20.88 23.10 -16.55
CA ILE A 382 -20.60 23.85 -15.33
C ILE A 382 -19.28 23.31 -14.75
N TYR A 383 -18.37 24.23 -14.40
CA TYR A 383 -17.16 23.86 -13.68
C TYR A 383 -17.50 23.62 -12.20
N TYR A 384 -17.18 22.41 -11.74
CA TYR A 384 -17.22 22.07 -10.31
C TYR A 384 -15.79 21.93 -9.80
N SER A 385 -15.50 22.55 -8.66
CA SER A 385 -14.21 22.39 -8.00
C SER A 385 -14.01 20.95 -7.53
N PRO A 386 -12.77 20.51 -7.28
CA PRO A 386 -12.51 19.18 -6.71
C PRO A 386 -13.27 18.93 -5.40
N GLU A 387 -13.47 19.98 -4.58
CA GLU A 387 -14.23 19.91 -3.33
C GLU A 387 -15.72 19.63 -3.59
N HIS A 388 -16.34 20.30 -4.58
CA HIS A 388 -17.72 20.03 -4.97
C HIS A 388 -17.90 18.63 -5.53
N THR A 389 -16.93 18.14 -6.31
CA THR A 389 -16.95 16.77 -6.85
C THR A 389 -16.82 15.73 -5.74
N ALA A 390 -15.91 15.94 -4.77
CA ALA A 390 -15.78 15.09 -3.61
C ALA A 390 -17.05 15.08 -2.76
N LYS A 391 -17.66 16.25 -2.55
CA LYS A 391 -18.93 16.38 -1.81
C LYS A 391 -20.09 15.68 -2.53
N ALA A 392 -20.16 15.74 -3.86
CA ALA A 392 -21.17 15.01 -4.63
C ALA A 392 -21.03 13.49 -4.45
N GLN A 393 -19.79 12.98 -4.43
CA GLN A 393 -19.52 11.57 -4.13
C GLN A 393 -19.87 11.19 -2.68
N GLU A 394 -19.57 12.05 -1.71
CA GLU A 394 -19.95 11.88 -0.31
C GLU A 394 -21.47 11.82 -0.15
N VAL A 395 -22.22 12.74 -0.77
CA VAL A 395 -23.70 12.76 -0.76
C VAL A 395 -24.25 11.46 -1.35
N LEU A 396 -23.72 10.98 -2.50
CA LEU A 396 -24.13 9.69 -3.09
C LEU A 396 -23.85 8.51 -2.15
N SER A 397 -22.72 8.53 -1.45
CA SER A 397 -22.37 7.52 -0.46
C SER A 397 -23.31 7.52 0.72
N THR A 398 -23.55 8.70 1.29
CA THR A 398 -24.43 8.89 2.44
C THR A 398 -25.87 8.45 2.11
N MET A 399 -26.38 8.79 0.93
CA MET A 399 -27.69 8.31 0.48
C MET A 399 -27.73 6.79 0.37
N SER A 400 -26.71 6.17 -0.19
CA SER A 400 -26.64 4.72 -0.33
C SER A 400 -26.61 3.97 1.02
N HIS A 401 -26.14 4.63 2.08
CA HIS A 401 -26.13 4.09 3.44
C HIS A 401 -27.42 4.43 4.21
N LEU A 402 -27.85 5.70 4.21
CA LEU A 402 -29.00 6.15 5.03
C LEU A 402 -30.34 5.68 4.49
N HIS A 403 -30.54 5.59 3.18
CA HIS A 403 -31.82 5.18 2.60
C HIS A 403 -32.26 3.75 3.04
N PRO A 404 -31.44 2.69 2.89
CA PRO A 404 -31.80 1.37 3.38
C PRO A 404 -31.92 1.31 4.90
N LEU A 405 -31.14 2.12 5.64
CA LEU A 405 -31.24 2.20 7.09
C LEU A 405 -32.57 2.81 7.54
N ILE A 406 -33.00 3.91 6.92
CA ILE A 406 -34.32 4.52 7.20
C ILE A 406 -35.44 3.53 6.88
N ALA A 407 -35.33 2.81 5.76
CA ALA A 407 -36.32 1.78 5.40
C ALA A 407 -36.39 0.64 6.46
N SER A 408 -35.23 0.17 6.93
CA SER A 408 -35.14 -0.85 7.97
C SER A 408 -35.70 -0.35 9.32
N LEU A 409 -35.39 0.88 9.72
CA LEU A 409 -35.91 1.48 10.95
C LEU A 409 -37.45 1.68 10.88
N ALA A 410 -37.97 2.02 9.70
CA ALA A 410 -39.40 2.07 9.45
C ALA A 410 -40.06 0.70 9.58
N ASP A 411 -39.40 -0.38 9.13
CA ASP A 411 -39.89 -1.75 9.32
C ASP A 411 -39.84 -2.18 10.80
N GLN A 412 -38.77 -1.79 11.54
CA GLN A 412 -38.69 -2.02 12.99
C GLN A 412 -39.81 -1.31 13.77
N LEU A 413 -40.18 -0.09 13.34
CA LEU A 413 -41.32 0.63 13.92
C LEU A 413 -42.62 -0.15 13.72
N LEU A 414 -42.86 -0.71 12.52
CA LEU A 414 -44.03 -1.54 12.24
C LEU A 414 -44.03 -2.86 13.02
N GLN A 415 -42.85 -3.43 13.27
CA GLN A 415 -42.70 -4.62 14.08
C GLN A 415 -43.00 -4.32 15.56
N ALA A 416 -42.47 -3.25 16.12
CA ALA A 416 -42.75 -2.82 17.48
C ALA A 416 -44.26 -2.52 17.67
N ALA A 417 -44.91 -1.99 16.64
CA ALA A 417 -46.38 -1.81 16.63
C ALA A 417 -47.13 -3.14 16.63
N GLN A 418 -46.65 -4.16 15.90
CA GLN A 418 -47.23 -5.50 15.89
C GLN A 418 -47.07 -6.20 17.24
N GLU A 419 -45.96 -5.97 17.93
CA GLU A 419 -45.69 -6.54 19.26
C GLU A 419 -46.38 -5.77 20.38
N HIS A 420 -47.10 -4.69 20.10
CA HIS A 420 -47.72 -3.80 21.07
C HIS A 420 -46.75 -3.33 22.16
N SER A 421 -45.45 -3.09 21.75
CA SER A 421 -44.38 -2.66 22.65
C SER A 421 -44.29 -1.15 22.70
N SER A 422 -44.88 -0.49 23.70
CA SER A 422 -44.83 0.97 23.86
C SER A 422 -43.39 1.50 23.98
N PRO A 423 -42.45 0.90 24.76
CA PRO A 423 -41.07 1.31 24.79
C PRO A 423 -40.36 1.10 23.45
N GLY A 424 -40.53 -0.07 22.80
CA GLY A 424 -39.94 -0.39 21.51
C GLY A 424 -40.42 0.55 20.42
N LEU A 425 -41.68 0.95 20.43
CA LEU A 425 -42.25 1.90 19.49
C LEU A 425 -41.60 3.29 19.63
N LYS A 426 -41.34 3.74 20.86
CA LYS A 426 -40.71 5.02 21.15
C LYS A 426 -39.24 5.05 20.72
N ASP A 427 -38.52 3.97 21.00
CA ASP A 427 -37.12 3.86 20.62
C ASP A 427 -36.95 3.76 19.10
N ALA A 428 -37.80 2.97 18.43
CA ALA A 428 -37.78 2.86 16.96
C ALA A 428 -38.14 4.19 16.29
N LEU A 429 -39.16 4.91 16.82
CA LEU A 429 -39.52 6.23 16.31
C LEU A 429 -38.40 7.25 16.47
N LYS A 430 -37.72 7.29 17.62
CA LYS A 430 -36.62 8.18 17.88
C LYS A 430 -35.47 7.92 16.87
N ASN A 431 -35.10 6.65 16.72
CA ASN A 431 -34.06 6.27 15.77
C ASN A 431 -34.43 6.63 14.33
N LEU A 432 -35.68 6.41 13.93
CA LEU A 432 -36.20 6.76 12.60
C LEU A 432 -36.17 8.28 12.40
N SER A 433 -36.60 9.06 13.39
CA SER A 433 -36.59 10.53 13.35
C SER A 433 -35.16 11.07 13.23
N ASP A 434 -34.24 10.62 14.11
CA ASP A 434 -32.85 11.08 14.12
C ASP A 434 -32.15 10.79 12.77
N LYS A 435 -32.39 9.61 12.18
CA LYS A 435 -31.80 9.27 10.88
C LYS A 435 -32.45 10.01 9.70
N THR A 436 -33.75 10.27 9.76
CA THR A 436 -34.45 11.08 8.75
C THR A 436 -34.00 12.55 8.82
N GLU A 437 -33.74 13.09 10.01
CA GLU A 437 -33.19 14.44 10.18
C GLU A 437 -31.74 14.53 9.67
N GLN A 438 -30.90 13.55 9.99
CA GLN A 438 -29.53 13.46 9.44
C GLN A 438 -29.55 13.41 7.91
N PHE A 439 -30.44 12.63 7.35
CA PHE A 439 -30.65 12.53 5.90
C PHE A 439 -31.11 13.88 5.30
N ALA A 440 -32.08 14.55 5.93
CA ALA A 440 -32.55 15.87 5.49
C ALA A 440 -31.42 16.92 5.51
N HIS A 441 -30.60 16.93 6.57
CA HIS A 441 -29.46 17.84 6.66
C HIS A 441 -28.48 17.64 5.50
N THR A 442 -28.17 16.38 5.16
CA THR A 442 -27.23 16.06 4.07
C THR A 442 -27.76 16.53 2.70
N LEU A 443 -29.06 16.40 2.43
CA LEU A 443 -29.62 16.66 1.10
C LEU A 443 -30.16 18.09 0.90
N LYS A 444 -30.32 18.88 1.97
CA LYS A 444 -30.64 20.32 1.89
C LYS A 444 -29.44 21.19 1.50
N ASP A 445 -28.33 20.58 1.10
CA ASP A 445 -27.12 21.27 0.68
C ASP A 445 -27.34 22.06 -0.62
N GLU A 446 -26.74 23.23 -0.70
CA GLU A 446 -26.81 24.14 -1.87
C GLU A 446 -26.28 23.48 -3.16
N LEU A 447 -25.29 22.58 -3.06
CA LEU A 447 -24.78 21.82 -4.20
C LEU A 447 -25.88 20.93 -4.79
N VAL A 448 -26.66 20.22 -3.92
CA VAL A 448 -27.76 19.36 -4.38
C VAL A 448 -28.81 20.17 -5.11
N LYS A 449 -29.20 21.32 -4.53
CA LYS A 449 -30.17 22.25 -5.11
C LYS A 449 -29.71 22.78 -6.47
N SER A 450 -28.49 23.31 -6.53
CA SER A 450 -27.87 23.80 -7.77
C SER A 450 -27.79 22.70 -8.86
N ALA A 451 -27.44 21.47 -8.46
CA ALA A 451 -27.34 20.35 -9.39
C ALA A 451 -28.69 19.90 -9.93
N LEU A 452 -29.76 19.93 -9.12
CA LEU A 452 -31.13 19.67 -9.57
C LEU A 452 -31.57 20.67 -10.64
N LEU A 453 -31.25 21.96 -10.47
CA LEU A 453 -31.53 23.01 -11.42
C LEU A 453 -30.78 22.78 -12.75
N ALA A 454 -29.48 22.44 -12.64
CA ALA A 454 -28.64 22.12 -13.80
C ALA A 454 -29.18 20.93 -14.61
N LEU A 455 -29.58 19.86 -13.88
CA LEU A 455 -30.17 18.66 -14.50
C LEU A 455 -31.51 18.98 -15.19
N HIS A 456 -32.35 19.80 -14.57
CA HIS A 456 -33.61 20.25 -15.19
C HIS A 456 -33.37 21.00 -16.49
N ALA A 457 -32.41 21.92 -16.50
CA ALA A 457 -31.99 22.67 -17.69
C ALA A 457 -31.41 21.79 -18.81
N ALA A 458 -30.90 20.62 -18.48
CA ALA A 458 -30.33 19.65 -19.41
C ALA A 458 -31.36 18.71 -20.06
N ARG A 459 -32.65 18.80 -19.67
CA ARG A 459 -33.73 17.96 -20.23
C ARG A 459 -34.13 18.38 -21.62
N PRO A 460 -34.68 17.47 -22.49
CA PRO A 460 -35.21 17.80 -23.78
C PRO A 460 -36.38 18.82 -23.66
N GLY A 461 -36.44 19.77 -24.60
CA GLY A 461 -37.51 20.74 -24.63
C GLY A 461 -37.47 21.87 -23.61
N TYR A 462 -36.38 21.95 -22.80
CA TYR A 462 -36.19 23.09 -21.92
C TYR A 462 -36.00 24.38 -22.73
N VAL A 463 -36.84 25.38 -22.47
CA VAL A 463 -36.76 26.72 -23.10
C VAL A 463 -36.60 27.74 -21.97
N SER A 464 -35.50 28.47 -21.99
CA SER A 464 -35.23 29.50 -20.98
C SER A 464 -36.33 30.60 -21.03
N LYS A 465 -36.74 31.06 -19.85
CA LYS A 465 -37.72 32.17 -19.73
C LYS A 465 -37.27 33.43 -20.51
N ASN A 466 -35.96 33.64 -20.63
CA ASN A 466 -35.40 34.74 -21.39
C ASN A 466 -35.65 34.62 -22.93
N GLN A 467 -35.69 33.39 -23.47
CA GLN A 467 -36.05 33.17 -24.87
C GLN A 467 -37.56 33.35 -25.12
N LYS A 468 -38.41 33.02 -24.14
CA LYS A 468 -39.87 33.26 -24.23
C LYS A 468 -40.21 34.74 -24.25
N GLN A 469 -39.50 35.58 -23.51
CA GLN A 469 -39.70 37.05 -23.55
C GLN A 469 -39.21 37.66 -24.87
N GLY A 470 -38.11 37.13 -25.46
CA GLY A 470 -37.65 37.55 -26.80
C GLY A 470 -38.62 37.18 -27.92
N GLN A 471 -39.29 36.04 -27.83
CA GLN A 471 -40.31 35.62 -28.82
C GLN A 471 -41.63 36.38 -28.68
N VAL A 472 -42.01 36.82 -27.48
CA VAL A 472 -43.21 37.64 -27.27
C VAL A 472 -42.98 39.07 -27.72
N GLN A 473 -41.78 39.65 -27.66
CA GLN A 473 -41.43 40.95 -28.19
C GLN A 473 -41.22 40.95 -29.71
N ALA A 474 -40.81 39.84 -30.34
CA ALA A 474 -40.70 39.73 -31.79
C ALA A 474 -42.07 39.53 -32.49
N GLY A 475 -43.11 39.11 -31.76
CA GLY A 475 -44.46 38.92 -32.26
C GLY A 475 -45.35 40.23 -32.34
N GLN A 476 -44.90 41.34 -31.75
CA GLN A 476 -45.65 42.63 -31.72
C GLN A 476 -45.15 43.68 -32.69
N GLN A 477 -44.18 43.42 -33.57
CA GLN A 477 -43.71 44.39 -34.58
C GLN A 477 -43.78 43.84 -36.01
N GLN A 478 -44.83 43.19 -36.42
CA GLN A 478 -45.16 42.98 -37.83
C GLN A 478 -46.59 43.33 -38.08
N GLY A 479 -46.80 44.65 -38.34
CA GLY A 479 -48.00 45.25 -38.94
C GLY A 479 -47.59 46.47 -39.68
N HIS A 480 -47.80 46.43 -41.01
CA HIS A 480 -47.67 47.52 -42.04
C HIS A 480 -46.26 47.78 -42.60
N VAL A 481 -46.03 47.52 -43.89
CA VAL A 481 -46.29 48.33 -45.07
C VAL A 481 -45.73 47.70 -46.38
N HIS A 482 -46.58 47.53 -47.37
CA HIS A 482 -46.50 47.57 -48.85
C HIS A 482 -45.26 47.19 -49.66
N GLN A 483 -45.50 46.19 -50.49
CA GLN A 483 -45.29 46.14 -51.99
C GLN A 483 -44.23 47.02 -52.66
N SER A 484 -43.36 46.37 -53.43
CA SER A 484 -43.24 46.53 -54.93
C SER A 484 -42.07 45.67 -55.44
N VAL A 485 -42.39 44.68 -56.23
CA VAL A 485 -42.22 44.43 -57.66
C VAL A 485 -40.77 44.64 -58.17
N SER A 486 -40.06 43.62 -58.58
CA SER A 486 -39.89 43.13 -59.95
C SER A 486 -38.57 42.39 -60.19
N SER A 487 -38.79 41.27 -60.87
CA SER A 487 -38.02 40.70 -61.98
C SER A 487 -36.73 39.95 -61.81
N ASN A 488 -36.85 38.71 -62.09
CA ASN A 488 -35.94 37.65 -62.58
C ASN A 488 -35.21 38.08 -63.92
N PRO A 489 -34.37 37.30 -64.60
CA PRO A 489 -33.92 35.93 -64.36
C PRO A 489 -32.45 35.63 -64.87
N GLY A 490 -32.02 34.37 -64.71
CA GLY A 490 -31.09 33.79 -65.68
C GLY A 490 -30.10 32.78 -65.02
N SER A 491 -30.40 31.53 -65.08
CA SER A 491 -29.79 30.39 -65.82
C SER A 491 -28.27 30.24 -65.65
N GLY A 492 -27.80 29.08 -65.43
CA GLY A 492 -27.91 27.75 -65.89
C GLY A 492 -26.89 26.80 -65.31
N GLN A 493 -27.36 25.66 -65.14
CA GLN A 493 -26.84 24.34 -65.58
C GLN A 493 -25.43 23.87 -65.23
N ASN A 494 -25.44 22.79 -64.48
CA ASN A 494 -25.06 21.40 -64.87
C ASN A 494 -23.64 20.97 -64.60
N GLN A 495 -23.56 19.95 -63.91
CA GLN A 495 -23.23 18.53 -64.16
C GLN A 495 -22.13 17.98 -63.20
N SER A 496 -22.58 16.99 -62.47
CA SER A 496 -21.73 15.85 -62.03
C SER A 496 -21.38 15.00 -63.24
N PRO A 497 -20.49 13.98 -63.25
CA PRO A 497 -20.23 13.00 -62.25
C PRO A 497 -18.85 12.26 -62.33
N VAL A 498 -18.59 11.41 -61.31
CA VAL A 498 -18.11 10.00 -61.43
C VAL A 498 -16.61 9.69 -61.34
N GLN A 499 -16.32 8.86 -60.33
CA GLN A 499 -15.44 7.66 -60.26
C GLN A 499 -13.91 7.80 -60.13
N SER A 500 -13.31 7.23 -59.15
CA SER A 500 -12.71 5.90 -58.93
C SER A 500 -11.42 5.92 -58.14
N LEU A 501 -11.35 5.04 -57.16
CA LEU A 501 -10.17 4.50 -56.51
C LEU A 501 -9.26 3.75 -57.51
N PRO A 502 -7.98 3.33 -57.26
CA PRO A 502 -7.38 2.92 -55.99
C PRO A 502 -5.86 3.14 -55.82
N GLY A 503 -5.38 2.92 -54.53
CA GLY A 503 -4.15 2.11 -54.41
C GLY A 503 -2.84 2.74 -53.99
N HIS A 504 -2.30 2.20 -52.91
CA HIS A 504 -0.90 2.09 -52.51
C HIS A 504 -0.21 3.12 -51.63
N SER A 505 0.05 2.68 -50.38
CA SER A 505 1.21 3.10 -49.57
C SER A 505 2.54 2.71 -50.29
N PRO A 506 3.71 3.24 -49.95
CA PRO A 506 4.30 3.29 -48.61
C PRO A 506 5.34 4.43 -48.34
N ALA A 507 5.65 4.56 -47.06
CA ALA A 507 6.98 4.81 -46.45
C ALA A 507 7.60 6.21 -46.45
N THR A 508 7.94 6.56 -45.20
CA THR A 508 9.12 7.33 -44.70
C THR A 508 9.38 8.75 -45.14
N SER A 509 9.37 9.64 -44.20
CA SER A 509 10.59 10.36 -43.77
C SER A 509 10.34 11.41 -42.69
N VAL A 510 11.27 11.44 -41.78
CA VAL A 510 11.61 12.37 -40.72
C VAL A 510 11.59 13.86 -41.19
N ALA A 511 11.05 14.74 -40.34
CA ALA A 511 11.49 16.12 -40.26
C ALA A 511 11.28 16.68 -38.84
N GLU A 512 12.40 16.90 -38.18
CA GLU A 512 12.55 17.78 -37.02
C GLU A 512 12.07 19.20 -37.34
N SER A 513 11.40 19.81 -36.37
CA SER A 513 11.25 21.25 -36.34
C SER A 513 11.49 21.74 -34.92
N THR A 514 12.70 22.19 -34.73
CA THR A 514 13.17 22.99 -33.61
C THR A 514 12.50 24.37 -33.67
N VAL A 515 11.83 24.76 -32.60
CA VAL A 515 11.44 26.17 -32.42
C VAL A 515 12.12 26.71 -31.17
N MET A 516 12.99 27.63 -31.41
CA MET A 516 13.72 28.44 -30.42
C MET A 516 12.78 29.41 -29.72
N CYS A 517 12.93 29.51 -28.41
CA CYS A 517 12.40 30.62 -27.62
C CYS A 517 13.46 31.75 -27.60
N ASN A 518 13.10 32.88 -28.09
CA ASN A 518 13.86 34.11 -27.90
C ASN A 518 13.42 34.84 -26.63
N ASN A 519 14.43 35.11 -25.79
CA ASN A 519 14.37 36.09 -24.72
C ASN A 519 14.35 37.50 -25.26
N VAL A 520 13.60 38.35 -24.68
CA VAL A 520 13.80 39.82 -24.76
C VAL A 520 13.72 40.40 -23.34
N GLU A 521 14.85 40.88 -22.88
CA GLU A 521 14.99 41.75 -21.72
C GLU A 521 14.55 43.18 -22.10
N GLY A 522 13.98 43.93 -21.16
CA GLY A 522 13.74 45.35 -21.33
C GLY A 522 13.45 46.03 -19.99
N SER A 523 14.46 46.79 -19.55
CA SER A 523 14.60 47.56 -18.32
C SER A 523 13.64 48.73 -18.11
N GLN A 524 13.41 48.97 -16.77
CA GLN A 524 13.32 50.27 -16.04
C GLN A 524 12.26 51.30 -16.42
N THR A 525 11.48 51.83 -15.49
CA THR A 525 11.82 52.86 -14.49
C THR A 525 10.65 53.18 -13.56
N THR A 526 11.03 53.43 -12.32
CA THR A 526 10.39 54.10 -11.17
C THR A 526 9.24 55.07 -11.40
N THR A 527 8.19 55.02 -10.54
CA THR A 527 7.82 56.15 -9.65
C THR A 527 6.83 55.70 -8.53
N ARG A 528 6.99 56.36 -7.41
CA ARG A 528 6.31 56.22 -6.10
C ARG A 528 4.77 56.49 -6.20
N GLY A 529 4.02 55.76 -5.38
CA GLY A 529 2.67 56.10 -4.96
C GLY A 529 2.22 55.22 -3.83
N GLU A 530 2.23 55.75 -2.61
CA GLU A 530 1.72 55.10 -1.41
C GLU A 530 0.20 54.92 -1.49
N GLY A 531 -0.28 53.71 -1.19
CA GLY A 531 -1.69 53.42 -1.02
C GLY A 531 -1.79 52.00 -0.41
N ALA A 532 -2.16 51.96 0.86
CA ALA A 532 -2.36 50.71 1.61
C ALA A 532 -3.36 49.80 0.92
N PRO A 533 -3.08 48.47 0.82
CA PRO A 533 -4.07 47.54 0.32
C PRO A 533 -5.06 47.15 1.42
N VAL A 534 -6.32 47.46 1.14
CA VAL A 534 -7.48 46.86 1.78
C VAL A 534 -7.39 45.34 1.60
N PRO A 535 -7.63 44.53 2.60
CA PRO A 535 -7.59 43.06 2.41
C PRO A 535 -8.75 42.64 1.48
N GLN A 536 -8.39 42.18 0.29
CA GLN A 536 -9.33 41.47 -0.57
C GLN A 536 -9.82 40.23 0.19
N LYS A 537 -11.11 40.25 0.54
CA LYS A 537 -11.84 39.05 0.90
C LYS A 537 -11.60 38.01 -0.17
N CYS A 538 -11.05 36.84 0.24
CA CYS A 538 -11.08 35.64 -0.59
C CYS A 538 -12.50 35.49 -1.13
N GLN A 539 -12.64 35.55 -2.44
CA GLN A 539 -13.87 35.11 -3.09
C GLN A 539 -13.98 33.62 -2.78
N GLN A 540 -14.86 33.27 -1.84
CA GLN A 540 -15.39 31.91 -1.75
C GLN A 540 -15.90 31.58 -3.17
N ASP A 541 -15.35 30.52 -3.77
CA ASP A 541 -15.87 29.96 -5.02
C ASP A 541 -17.36 29.66 -4.81
N SER A 542 -18.20 30.58 -5.29
CA SER A 542 -19.65 30.46 -5.16
C SER A 542 -20.11 29.27 -6.02
N ILE A 543 -20.94 28.41 -5.43
CA ILE A 543 -21.59 27.30 -6.14
C ILE A 543 -22.31 27.86 -7.36
N PRO A 544 -22.13 27.26 -8.57
CA PRO A 544 -22.80 27.71 -9.76
C PRO A 544 -24.34 27.71 -9.58
N HIS A 545 -24.98 28.80 -9.78
CA HIS A 545 -26.40 28.98 -9.52
C HIS A 545 -27.18 29.25 -10.82
N HIS A 546 -28.22 28.43 -11.10
CA HIS A 546 -29.17 28.62 -12.15
C HIS A 546 -30.44 29.32 -11.61
N LYS A 547 -30.69 30.53 -12.04
CA LYS A 547 -31.77 31.39 -11.51
C LYS A 547 -33.20 31.08 -12.01
N GLU A 548 -33.39 30.10 -12.88
CA GLU A 548 -34.65 29.96 -13.66
C GLU A 548 -35.55 28.78 -13.25
N TYR A 549 -35.21 28.07 -12.17
CA TYR A 549 -36.00 26.95 -11.68
C TYR A 549 -36.91 27.40 -10.54
N ASP A 550 -38.04 26.70 -10.41
CA ASP A 550 -38.94 26.91 -9.29
C ASP A 550 -38.36 26.30 -8.00
N GLU A 551 -37.66 27.13 -7.23
CA GLU A 551 -37.07 26.75 -5.93
C GLU A 551 -38.10 26.13 -4.99
N GLU A 552 -39.39 26.51 -5.18
CA GLU A 552 -40.50 25.98 -4.39
C GLU A 552 -40.76 24.47 -4.61
N GLU A 553 -40.34 23.89 -5.77
CA GLU A 553 -40.62 22.47 -6.01
C GLU A 553 -39.77 21.53 -5.12
N TRP A 554 -38.47 21.85 -4.94
CA TRP A 554 -37.60 21.09 -4.05
C TRP A 554 -38.03 21.24 -2.59
N ASP A 555 -38.41 22.44 -2.19
CA ASP A 555 -38.91 22.69 -0.85
C ASP A 555 -40.26 21.99 -0.61
N ARG A 556 -41.13 21.87 -1.62
CA ARG A 556 -42.38 21.09 -1.55
C ARG A 556 -42.14 19.61 -1.36
N VAL A 557 -41.13 19.03 -2.01
CA VAL A 557 -40.75 17.62 -1.83
C VAL A 557 -40.28 17.36 -0.39
N TRP A 558 -39.48 18.28 0.17
CA TRP A 558 -39.09 18.21 1.59
C TRP A 558 -40.24 18.42 2.56
N ALA A 559 -41.12 19.32 2.28
CA ALA A 559 -42.35 19.53 3.08
C ALA A 559 -43.20 18.26 3.13
N SER A 560 -43.26 17.47 2.06
CA SER A 560 -43.91 16.18 2.01
C SER A 560 -43.26 15.13 2.92
N VAL A 561 -41.91 15.07 2.97
CA VAL A 561 -41.18 14.19 3.89
C VAL A 561 -41.45 14.60 5.35
N ALA A 562 -41.29 15.88 5.68
CA ALA A 562 -41.52 16.38 7.02
C ALA A 562 -42.97 16.16 7.48
N LYS A 563 -43.94 16.40 6.60
CA LYS A 563 -45.36 16.15 6.86
C LYS A 563 -45.62 14.66 7.13
N SER A 564 -45.05 13.78 6.32
CA SER A 564 -45.23 12.33 6.47
C SER A 564 -44.60 11.83 7.78
N LEU A 565 -43.43 12.32 8.15
CA LEU A 565 -42.78 12.01 9.42
C LEU A 565 -43.62 12.50 10.61
N ASN A 566 -44.11 13.75 10.56
CA ASN A 566 -44.97 14.30 11.61
C ASN A 566 -46.30 13.52 11.79
N CYS A 567 -46.85 13.02 10.68
CA CYS A 567 -48.03 12.13 10.75
C CYS A 567 -47.72 10.79 11.48
N VAL A 568 -46.51 10.22 11.23
CA VAL A 568 -46.07 9.01 11.95
C VAL A 568 -45.87 9.31 13.43
N ILE A 569 -45.19 10.42 13.76
CA ILE A 569 -44.97 10.88 15.15
C ILE A 569 -46.33 11.04 15.88
N ALA A 570 -47.22 11.82 15.31
CA ALA A 570 -48.56 12.07 15.90
C ALA A 570 -49.37 10.81 16.12
N MET A 571 -49.26 9.83 15.19
CA MET A 571 -49.96 8.53 15.37
C MET A 571 -49.34 7.70 16.50
N VAL A 572 -48.02 7.67 16.61
CA VAL A 572 -47.32 6.96 17.68
C VAL A 572 -47.69 7.56 19.04
N ASP A 573 -47.68 8.90 19.15
CA ASP A 573 -48.06 9.61 20.38
C ASP A 573 -49.52 9.27 20.78
N LYS A 574 -50.43 9.28 19.82
CA LYS A 574 -51.84 8.89 20.04
C LYS A 574 -51.96 7.47 20.56
N LEU A 575 -51.28 6.51 19.95
CA LEU A 575 -51.30 5.11 20.36
C LEU A 575 -50.76 4.90 21.77
N GLN A 576 -49.74 5.68 22.16
CA GLN A 576 -49.20 5.65 23.52
C GLN A 576 -50.12 6.30 24.56
N GLU A 577 -50.81 7.40 24.21
CA GLU A 577 -51.82 8.00 25.08
C GLU A 577 -52.98 7.05 25.33
N GLU A 578 -53.45 6.32 24.31
CA GLU A 578 -54.50 5.31 24.44
C GLU A 578 -54.07 4.11 25.32
N ASP A 579 -52.78 3.72 25.27
CA ASP A 579 -52.21 2.64 26.10
C ASP A 579 -52.08 3.07 27.56
N ASN A 580 -51.56 4.27 27.81
CA ASN A 580 -51.44 4.83 29.16
C ASN A 580 -52.80 5.03 29.83
N SER A 581 -53.81 5.50 29.08
CA SER A 581 -55.18 5.67 29.60
C SER A 581 -55.86 4.35 29.99
N LYS A 582 -55.49 3.24 29.34
CA LYS A 582 -55.96 1.90 29.69
C LYS A 582 -55.29 1.33 30.93
N GLN A 583 -54.08 1.74 31.26
CA GLN A 583 -53.35 1.30 32.47
C GLN A 583 -53.84 2.02 33.75
N GLU A 584 -54.48 3.18 33.64
CA GLU A 584 -54.99 3.95 34.77
C GLU A 584 -56.44 3.57 35.17
N LEU A 585 -57.12 2.73 34.38
CA LEU A 585 -58.49 2.28 34.64
C LEU A 585 -58.56 1.10 35.63
N ASN A 586 -59.50 1.16 36.62
CA ASN A 586 -59.72 0.09 37.59
C ASN A 586 -60.18 -1.24 36.90
N PRO A 587 -59.79 -2.43 37.42
CA PRO A 587 -60.08 -3.73 36.81
C PRO A 587 -61.58 -3.99 36.53
N GLU A 588 -62.53 -3.40 37.27
CA GLU A 588 -63.99 -3.55 37.06
C GLU A 588 -64.49 -2.71 35.86
N GLN A 589 -63.85 -1.62 35.51
CA GLN A 589 -64.13 -0.83 34.31
C GLN A 589 -63.53 -1.45 33.02
N GLN A 590 -62.48 -2.16 33.15
CA GLN A 590 -61.85 -2.87 32.01
C GLN A 590 -62.76 -3.98 31.45
N LEU A 591 -63.60 -4.61 32.34
CA LEU A 591 -64.50 -5.67 31.88
C LEU A 591 -65.72 -5.13 31.13
N ALA A 592 -66.20 -3.94 31.48
CA ALA A 592 -67.30 -3.24 30.83
C ALA A 592 -66.92 -2.68 29.45
N ASP A 593 -65.67 -2.17 29.32
CA ASP A 593 -65.15 -1.64 28.08
C ASP A 593 -64.76 -2.73 27.06
N VAL A 594 -64.38 -3.92 27.52
CA VAL A 594 -64.11 -5.10 26.63
C VAL A 594 -65.39 -5.58 25.96
N ILE A 595 -66.55 -5.33 26.56
CA ILE A 595 -67.87 -5.77 26.03
C ILE A 595 -68.51 -4.73 25.09
N THR A 596 -68.12 -3.46 25.19
CA THR A 596 -68.66 -2.35 24.39
C THR A 596 -67.66 -1.68 23.40
N SER A 597 -66.32 -1.92 23.48
CA SER A 597 -65.41 -1.32 22.58
C SER A 597 -65.29 -2.13 21.30
N HIS A 598 -65.43 -1.44 20.17
CA HIS A 598 -64.87 -1.84 18.90
C HIS A 598 -63.41 -2.22 19.13
N ASN A 599 -63.04 -3.39 18.62
CA ASN A 599 -61.67 -3.91 18.58
C ASN A 599 -60.65 -2.78 18.50
N PRO A 600 -59.74 -2.60 19.48
CA PRO A 600 -58.69 -1.60 19.32
C PRO A 600 -57.91 -1.99 18.06
N GLY A 601 -58.03 -1.19 17.00
CA GLY A 601 -57.41 -1.48 15.73
C GLY A 601 -55.92 -1.79 15.91
N ASP A 602 -55.44 -2.80 15.21
CA ASP A 602 -54.05 -3.21 15.23
C ASP A 602 -53.17 -1.97 15.00
N TRP A 603 -52.25 -1.66 15.92
CA TRP A 603 -51.34 -0.51 15.85
C TRP A 603 -50.58 -0.51 14.51
N ARG A 604 -50.24 -1.72 14.04
CA ARG A 604 -49.60 -1.90 12.75
C ARG A 604 -50.48 -1.46 11.58
N GLU A 605 -51.76 -1.81 11.60
CA GLU A 605 -52.69 -1.40 10.54
C GLU A 605 -52.86 0.10 10.46
N GLN A 606 -52.85 0.81 11.59
CA GLN A 606 -52.93 2.27 11.65
C GLN A 606 -51.64 2.97 11.19
N LEU A 607 -50.46 2.41 11.54
CA LEU A 607 -49.18 2.97 11.19
C LEU A 607 -48.69 2.63 9.77
N CYS A 608 -49.07 1.45 9.26
CA CYS A 608 -48.59 0.96 7.96
C CYS A 608 -48.76 1.95 6.80
N PRO A 609 -49.91 2.58 6.57
CA PRO A 609 -50.08 3.53 5.45
C PRO A 609 -49.23 4.78 5.63
N LEU A 610 -49.05 5.26 6.86
CA LEU A 610 -48.23 6.45 7.16
C LEU A 610 -46.74 6.18 6.95
N VAL A 611 -46.29 5.04 7.42
CA VAL A 611 -44.90 4.58 7.27
C VAL A 611 -44.58 4.31 5.78
N THR A 612 -45.52 3.68 5.05
CA THR A 612 -45.37 3.47 3.60
C THR A 612 -45.26 4.78 2.87
N ARG A 613 -46.12 5.76 3.21
CA ARG A 613 -46.06 7.09 2.62
C ARG A 613 -44.73 7.81 2.91
N LEU A 614 -44.21 7.69 4.13
CA LEU A 614 -42.90 8.24 4.48
C LEU A 614 -41.79 7.60 3.64
N LYS A 615 -41.78 6.25 3.50
CA LYS A 615 -40.82 5.55 2.64
C LYS A 615 -40.89 6.01 1.20
N GLU A 616 -42.07 6.19 0.64
CA GLU A 616 -42.27 6.72 -0.73
C GLU A 616 -41.69 8.12 -0.90
N CYS A 617 -41.98 9.04 0.04
CA CYS A 617 -41.47 10.40 0.02
C CYS A 617 -39.93 10.44 0.14
N VAL A 618 -39.34 9.62 1.02
CA VAL A 618 -37.88 9.51 1.16
C VAL A 618 -37.27 8.94 -0.11
N THR A 619 -37.87 7.92 -0.72
CA THR A 619 -37.36 7.32 -1.97
C THR A 619 -37.41 8.34 -3.11
N GLU A 620 -38.48 9.16 -3.23
CA GLU A 620 -38.56 10.21 -4.23
C GLU A 620 -37.43 11.25 -4.09
N VAL A 621 -37.14 11.68 -2.87
CA VAL A 621 -36.03 12.61 -2.58
C VAL A 621 -34.69 11.98 -2.97
N VAL A 622 -34.45 10.71 -2.59
CA VAL A 622 -33.22 9.97 -2.91
C VAL A 622 -33.01 9.89 -4.42
N GLU A 623 -34.03 9.49 -5.16
CA GLU A 623 -33.94 9.34 -6.62
C GLU A 623 -33.64 10.67 -7.32
N ARG A 624 -34.26 11.76 -6.88
CA ARG A 624 -33.99 13.10 -7.43
C ARG A 624 -32.57 13.57 -7.12
N ALA A 625 -32.14 13.46 -5.86
CA ALA A 625 -30.83 13.88 -5.42
C ALA A 625 -29.71 13.00 -6.05
N LYS A 626 -29.93 11.69 -6.16
CA LYS A 626 -29.00 10.76 -6.81
C LYS A 626 -28.77 11.14 -8.26
N ARG A 627 -29.84 11.41 -9.03
CA ARG A 627 -29.72 11.88 -10.42
C ARG A 627 -28.99 13.22 -10.51
N ALA A 628 -29.26 14.16 -9.62
CA ALA A 628 -28.59 15.46 -9.60
C ALA A 628 -27.07 15.30 -9.34
N MET A 629 -26.69 14.52 -8.32
CA MET A 629 -25.28 14.28 -8.01
C MET A 629 -24.58 13.50 -9.13
N THR A 630 -25.24 12.50 -9.71
CA THR A 630 -24.73 11.81 -10.90
C THR A 630 -24.52 12.75 -12.09
N PHE A 631 -25.39 13.75 -12.25
CA PHE A 631 -25.23 14.78 -13.30
C PHE A 631 -24.04 15.70 -13.05
N VAL A 632 -23.75 16.05 -11.79
CA VAL A 632 -22.51 16.78 -11.42
C VAL A 632 -21.29 15.97 -11.85
N LEU A 633 -21.29 14.66 -11.54
CA LEU A 633 -20.18 13.77 -11.92
C LEU A 633 -20.10 13.53 -13.43
N LEU A 634 -21.22 13.56 -14.15
CA LEU A 634 -21.20 13.54 -15.62
C LEU A 634 -20.51 14.79 -16.20
N GLN A 635 -20.83 15.97 -15.68
CA GLN A 635 -20.21 17.22 -16.12
C GLN A 635 -18.72 17.25 -15.82
N GLU A 636 -18.32 16.80 -14.65
CA GLU A 636 -16.92 16.64 -14.29
C GLU A 636 -16.19 15.65 -15.21
N ALA A 637 -16.78 14.48 -15.45
CA ALA A 637 -16.22 13.47 -16.35
C ALA A 637 -16.15 13.96 -17.80
N ALA A 638 -17.14 14.72 -18.27
CA ALA A 638 -17.13 15.33 -19.60
C ALA A 638 -15.99 16.34 -19.76
N CYS A 639 -15.73 17.19 -18.76
CA CYS A 639 -14.56 18.07 -18.75
C CYS A 639 -13.23 17.29 -18.70
N SER A 640 -13.27 16.04 -18.25
CA SER A 640 -12.11 15.16 -18.06
C SER A 640 -11.81 14.27 -19.28
N ILE A 641 -12.68 14.22 -20.28
CA ILE A 641 -12.55 13.31 -21.44
C ILE A 641 -11.16 13.34 -22.09
N PRO A 642 -10.51 14.50 -22.32
CA PRO A 642 -9.22 14.50 -23.00
C PRO A 642 -8.08 13.82 -22.23
N GLN A 643 -8.04 13.93 -20.90
CA GLN A 643 -6.90 13.49 -20.10
C GLN A 643 -7.27 12.89 -18.73
N GLY A 644 -8.35 13.31 -18.11
CA GLY A 644 -8.66 12.98 -16.71
C GLY A 644 -8.79 11.48 -16.45
N LEU A 645 -9.39 10.72 -17.35
CA LEU A 645 -9.53 9.28 -17.23
C LEU A 645 -8.17 8.53 -17.33
N LEU A 646 -7.24 9.03 -18.14
CA LEU A 646 -5.87 8.50 -18.22
C LEU A 646 -5.10 8.79 -16.90
N LEU A 647 -5.31 9.99 -16.35
CA LEU A 647 -4.74 10.35 -15.05
C LEU A 647 -5.32 9.49 -13.92
N GLN A 648 -6.61 9.17 -13.97
CA GLN A 648 -7.23 8.25 -13.01
C GLN A 648 -6.63 6.85 -13.11
N GLN A 649 -6.44 6.30 -14.30
CA GLN A 649 -5.76 5.01 -14.50
C GLN A 649 -4.34 5.03 -13.92
N ARG A 650 -3.58 6.10 -14.17
CA ARG A 650 -2.24 6.26 -13.61
C ARG A 650 -2.27 6.29 -12.08
N ARG A 651 -3.22 7.02 -11.51
CA ARG A 651 -3.42 7.11 -10.06
C ARG A 651 -3.80 5.76 -9.44
N ASP A 652 -4.68 4.99 -10.11
CA ASP A 652 -5.07 3.64 -9.69
C ASP A 652 -3.86 2.69 -9.65
N VAL A 653 -2.98 2.74 -10.66
CA VAL A 653 -1.72 1.98 -10.71
C VAL A 653 -0.81 2.31 -9.54
N VAL A 654 -0.54 3.58 -9.31
CA VAL A 654 0.37 4.04 -8.24
C VAL A 654 -0.20 3.71 -6.86
N PHE A 655 -1.50 3.94 -6.66
CA PHE A 655 -2.19 3.61 -5.42
C PHE A 655 -2.16 2.10 -5.12
N SER A 656 -2.35 1.27 -6.13
CA SER A 656 -2.29 -0.20 -5.98
C SER A 656 -0.94 -0.68 -5.45
N GLN A 657 0.16 -0.17 -6.00
CA GLN A 657 1.51 -0.49 -5.54
C GLN A 657 1.75 -0.01 -4.10
N ALA A 658 1.31 1.21 -3.79
CA ALA A 658 1.46 1.79 -2.45
C ALA A 658 0.62 1.04 -1.41
N LEU A 659 -0.63 0.68 -1.72
CA LEU A 659 -1.50 -0.07 -0.81
C LEU A 659 -0.99 -1.48 -0.55
N ALA A 660 -0.46 -2.18 -1.55
CA ALA A 660 0.14 -3.49 -1.36
C ALA A 660 1.31 -3.44 -0.36
N ALA A 661 2.18 -2.43 -0.49
CA ALA A 661 3.27 -2.21 0.45
C ALA A 661 2.75 -1.86 1.86
N LEU A 662 1.78 -0.94 1.97
CA LEU A 662 1.19 -0.54 3.24
C LEU A 662 0.51 -1.71 3.96
N SER A 663 -0.27 -2.51 3.25
CA SER A 663 -0.95 -3.69 3.82
C SER A 663 0.05 -4.71 4.35
N CYS A 664 1.14 -4.96 3.60
CA CYS A 664 2.25 -5.79 4.05
C CYS A 664 2.85 -5.27 5.36
N GLY A 665 3.21 -3.99 5.40
CA GLY A 665 3.83 -3.37 6.59
C GLY A 665 2.89 -3.32 7.79
N PHE A 666 1.61 -2.99 7.58
CA PHE A 666 0.61 -2.94 8.64
C PHE A 666 0.42 -4.32 9.30
N ILE A 667 0.22 -5.37 8.49
CA ILE A 667 0.00 -6.72 8.99
C ILE A 667 1.25 -7.21 9.76
N MET A 668 2.44 -6.99 9.19
CA MET A 668 3.70 -7.34 9.86
C MET A 668 3.85 -6.62 11.21
N ARG A 669 3.54 -5.33 11.28
CA ARG A 669 3.60 -4.55 12.52
C ARG A 669 2.53 -4.96 13.53
N LEU A 670 1.32 -5.27 13.07
CA LEU A 670 0.24 -5.77 13.90
C LEU A 670 0.65 -7.07 14.59
N TYR A 671 1.13 -8.07 13.84
CA TYR A 671 1.57 -9.34 14.41
C TYR A 671 2.76 -9.20 15.37
N ALA A 672 3.68 -8.27 15.09
CA ALA A 672 4.81 -7.99 15.98
C ALA A 672 4.42 -7.27 17.28
N GLY A 673 3.23 -6.64 17.33
CA GLY A 673 2.76 -5.84 18.45
C GLY A 673 1.58 -6.43 19.23
N MET A 674 1.11 -7.64 18.89
CA MET A 674 -0.11 -8.19 19.48
C MET A 674 -0.05 -8.43 21.00
N GLU A 675 1.14 -8.68 21.53
CA GLU A 675 1.35 -8.89 22.98
C GLU A 675 1.63 -7.57 23.72
N ASP A 676 1.88 -6.48 22.99
CA ASP A 676 2.18 -5.16 23.56
C ASP A 676 0.89 -4.37 23.78
N LYS A 677 0.44 -4.30 25.04
CA LYS A 677 -0.77 -3.54 25.44
C LYS A 677 -0.65 -2.05 25.13
N GLY A 678 0.56 -1.47 25.22
CA GLY A 678 0.82 -0.08 24.88
C GLY A 678 0.59 0.18 23.39
N PHE A 679 1.13 -0.70 22.55
CA PHE A 679 0.91 -0.68 21.10
C PHE A 679 -0.57 -0.82 20.73
N LEU A 680 -1.28 -1.79 21.30
CA LEU A 680 -2.71 -2.00 21.02
C LEU A 680 -3.55 -0.79 21.46
N ARG A 681 -3.20 -0.15 22.57
CA ARG A 681 -3.85 1.09 23.01
C ARG A 681 -3.62 2.23 22.03
N GLN A 682 -2.39 2.43 21.56
CA GLN A 682 -2.07 3.41 20.52
C GLN A 682 -2.86 3.14 19.24
N LEU A 683 -2.93 1.87 18.82
CA LEU A 683 -3.58 1.45 17.59
C LEU A 683 -5.04 1.91 17.50
N HIS A 684 -5.82 1.71 18.55
CA HIS A 684 -7.25 2.07 18.54
C HIS A 684 -7.53 3.53 18.90
N LEU A 685 -6.65 4.21 19.67
CA LEU A 685 -6.87 5.61 20.08
C LEU A 685 -6.41 6.62 19.03
N VAL A 686 -5.31 6.35 18.35
CA VAL A 686 -4.69 7.30 17.40
C VAL A 686 -4.50 6.67 16.03
N GLY A 687 -4.07 5.41 15.95
CA GLY A 687 -3.60 4.75 14.75
C GLY A 687 -2.08 4.74 14.65
N LEU A 688 -1.55 4.39 13.48
CA LEU A 688 -0.12 4.24 13.23
C LEU A 688 0.41 5.23 12.21
N VAL A 689 1.64 5.68 12.40
CA VAL A 689 2.39 6.38 11.36
C VAL A 689 3.06 5.36 10.43
N ALA A 690 2.98 5.58 9.11
CA ALA A 690 3.67 4.82 8.08
C ALA A 690 4.68 5.74 7.39
N GLN A 691 5.96 5.56 7.69
CA GLN A 691 7.00 6.43 7.18
C GLN A 691 7.69 5.79 5.98
N PHE A 692 7.52 6.42 4.82
CA PHE A 692 8.18 6.08 3.57
C PHE A 692 9.45 6.93 3.40
N GLU A 693 10.56 6.25 3.15
CA GLU A 693 11.82 6.84 2.77
C GLU A 693 12.03 6.69 1.27
N SER A 694 12.34 7.77 0.58
CA SER A 694 12.66 7.79 -0.85
C SER A 694 14.07 8.31 -1.10
N LEU A 695 14.82 7.56 -1.92
CA LEU A 695 16.19 7.90 -2.37
C LEU A 695 16.20 8.35 -3.83
N LEU A 696 15.05 8.81 -4.36
CA LEU A 696 14.92 9.34 -5.71
C LEU A 696 15.50 10.74 -5.82
N SER A 697 16.11 11.05 -6.96
CA SER A 697 16.57 12.41 -7.28
C SER A 697 15.43 13.26 -7.87
N THR A 698 15.57 14.58 -7.75
CA THR A 698 14.69 15.56 -8.39
C THR A 698 15.16 15.95 -9.79
N TYR A 699 15.66 14.98 -10.57
CA TYR A 699 16.18 15.21 -11.91
C TYR A 699 15.85 14.05 -12.86
N SER A 700 15.74 14.36 -14.17
CA SER A 700 15.45 13.38 -15.23
C SER A 700 14.12 12.63 -14.99
N GLU A 701 14.06 11.33 -15.28
CA GLU A 701 12.87 10.50 -15.07
C GLU A 701 12.50 10.32 -13.59
N GLU A 702 13.48 10.39 -12.69
CA GLU A 702 13.23 10.15 -11.26
C GLU A 702 12.34 11.21 -10.62
N ILE A 703 12.35 12.45 -11.13
CA ILE A 703 11.43 13.49 -10.65
C ILE A 703 9.98 13.09 -10.92
N GLY A 704 9.66 12.54 -12.09
CA GLY A 704 8.32 12.06 -12.41
C GLY A 704 7.90 10.86 -11.56
N MET A 705 8.85 9.97 -11.22
CA MET A 705 8.58 8.87 -10.27
C MET A 705 8.29 9.41 -8.87
N LEU A 706 9.01 10.45 -8.43
CA LEU A 706 8.78 11.08 -7.13
C LEU A 706 7.44 11.81 -7.09
N GLU A 707 7.04 12.46 -8.20
CA GLU A 707 5.71 13.07 -8.36
C GLU A 707 4.58 12.04 -8.31
N ASP A 708 4.75 10.86 -8.89
CA ASP A 708 3.82 9.73 -8.77
C ASP A 708 3.76 9.22 -7.32
N MET A 709 4.93 8.98 -6.73
CA MET A 709 5.07 8.47 -5.37
C MET A 709 4.44 9.42 -4.34
N GLU A 710 4.61 10.73 -4.48
CA GLU A 710 3.98 11.74 -3.61
C GLU A 710 2.47 11.57 -3.57
N ILE A 711 1.83 11.45 -4.75
CA ILE A 711 0.38 11.29 -4.84
C ILE A 711 -0.05 9.92 -4.29
N GLY A 712 0.63 8.84 -4.68
CA GLY A 712 0.27 7.49 -4.22
C GLY A 712 0.35 7.31 -2.72
N ILE A 713 1.39 7.85 -2.08
CA ILE A 713 1.55 7.78 -0.62
C ILE A 713 0.57 8.73 0.08
N SER A 714 0.37 9.94 -0.45
CA SER A 714 -0.64 10.86 0.09
C SER A 714 -2.05 10.25 0.05
N ASP A 715 -2.38 9.51 -1.00
CA ASP A 715 -3.67 8.83 -1.15
C ASP A 715 -3.92 7.71 -0.13
N LEU A 716 -2.87 7.19 0.50
CA LEU A 716 -3.00 6.20 1.57
C LEU A 716 -3.69 6.75 2.83
N ASN A 717 -3.84 8.06 2.97
CA ASN A 717 -4.61 8.66 4.07
C ASN A 717 -6.10 8.29 4.03
N ARG A 718 -6.60 7.82 2.89
CA ARG A 718 -7.99 7.36 2.68
C ARG A 718 -8.19 5.89 3.07
N VAL A 719 -7.11 5.21 3.47
CA VAL A 719 -7.13 3.80 3.84
C VAL A 719 -7.38 3.68 5.34
N VAL A 720 -8.30 2.82 5.70
CA VAL A 720 -8.49 2.38 7.08
C VAL A 720 -8.36 0.86 7.16
N PHE A 721 -7.83 0.39 8.28
CA PHE A 721 -7.76 -1.04 8.56
C PHE A 721 -8.83 -1.42 9.56
N ARG A 722 -9.45 -2.59 9.35
CA ARG A 722 -10.40 -3.19 10.28
C ARG A 722 -9.91 -4.58 10.64
N ILE A 723 -9.74 -4.82 11.91
CA ILE A 723 -9.36 -6.14 12.41
C ILE A 723 -10.62 -6.95 12.63
N THR A 724 -10.68 -8.16 12.08
CA THR A 724 -11.84 -9.04 12.11
C THR A 724 -11.45 -10.44 12.58
N GLU A 725 -12.43 -11.22 13.06
CA GLU A 725 -12.23 -12.62 13.40
C GLU A 725 -12.28 -13.47 12.12
N ALA A 726 -11.32 -14.34 11.91
CA ALA A 726 -11.31 -15.29 10.80
C ALA A 726 -12.34 -16.40 11.02
N LYS A 727 -12.93 -16.90 9.95
CA LYS A 727 -13.90 -18.01 9.99
C LYS A 727 -13.24 -19.32 10.40
N THR A 728 -12.08 -19.58 9.86
CA THR A 728 -11.19 -20.71 10.20
C THR A 728 -9.76 -20.22 10.34
N ASP A 729 -8.86 -21.05 10.86
CA ASP A 729 -7.42 -20.75 10.93
C ASP A 729 -6.67 -21.13 9.64
N ASP A 730 -7.40 -21.44 8.57
CA ASP A 730 -6.80 -21.73 7.26
C ASP A 730 -6.25 -20.45 6.61
N LEU A 731 -5.14 -20.56 5.91
CA LEU A 731 -4.48 -19.43 5.24
C LEU A 731 -5.39 -18.67 4.26
N SER A 732 -6.37 -19.32 3.65
CA SER A 732 -7.34 -18.69 2.77
C SER A 732 -8.26 -17.72 3.51
N ASP A 733 -8.69 -18.06 4.72
CA ASP A 733 -9.58 -17.24 5.55
C ASP A 733 -8.84 -16.14 6.32
N LEU A 734 -7.51 -16.23 6.39
CA LEU A 734 -6.64 -15.21 6.99
C LEU A 734 -6.19 -14.15 5.97
N GLN A 735 -6.53 -14.28 4.68
CA GLN A 735 -6.16 -13.29 3.67
C GLN A 735 -6.87 -11.96 3.90
N PRO A 736 -6.15 -10.83 3.80
CA PRO A 736 -6.78 -9.52 3.92
C PRO A 736 -7.77 -9.27 2.77
N LEU A 737 -8.88 -8.63 3.10
CA LEU A 737 -9.94 -8.29 2.15
C LEU A 737 -10.00 -6.78 1.93
N VAL A 738 -9.93 -6.36 0.67
CA VAL A 738 -10.05 -4.95 0.27
C VAL A 738 -11.49 -4.64 -0.12
N CYS A 739 -12.07 -3.66 0.57
CA CYS A 739 -13.45 -3.22 0.37
C CYS A 739 -13.51 -1.70 0.20
N GLY A 740 -14.65 -1.18 -0.23
CA GLY A 740 -14.91 0.24 -0.31
C GLY A 740 -14.90 0.77 -1.75
N ARG A 741 -14.33 1.94 -1.93
CA ARG A 741 -14.29 2.68 -3.19
C ARG A 741 -12.96 3.44 -3.30
N ARG A 742 -12.69 4.05 -4.48
CA ARG A 742 -11.47 4.84 -4.71
C ARG A 742 -11.25 5.97 -3.70
N ASP A 743 -12.32 6.58 -3.21
CA ASP A 743 -12.27 7.68 -2.23
C ASP A 743 -12.13 7.20 -0.77
N HIS A 744 -12.52 5.98 -0.48
CA HIS A 744 -12.44 5.39 0.85
C HIS A 744 -12.23 3.88 0.77
N VAL A 745 -11.05 3.43 1.12
CA VAL A 745 -10.65 2.01 1.07
C VAL A 745 -10.54 1.45 2.48
N THR A 746 -11.20 0.33 2.71
CA THR A 746 -11.07 -0.44 3.95
C THR A 746 -10.33 -1.74 3.65
N VAL A 747 -9.30 -2.04 4.41
CA VAL A 747 -8.60 -3.33 4.38
C VAL A 747 -8.97 -4.09 5.65
N GLU A 748 -9.75 -5.15 5.49
CA GLU A 748 -10.09 -6.05 6.58
C GLU A 748 -8.96 -7.05 6.78
N VAL A 749 -8.51 -7.19 8.02
CA VAL A 749 -7.42 -8.10 8.41
C VAL A 749 -7.99 -9.15 9.34
N PRO A 750 -8.33 -10.34 8.81
CA PRO A 750 -8.81 -11.44 9.64
C PRO A 750 -7.67 -12.03 10.47
N LEU A 751 -7.94 -12.25 11.76
CA LEU A 751 -7.00 -12.88 12.68
C LEU A 751 -7.54 -14.24 13.14
N PRO A 752 -6.66 -15.18 13.48
CA PRO A 752 -7.05 -16.43 14.11
C PRO A 752 -7.91 -16.17 15.35
N ARG A 753 -8.92 -17.01 15.57
CA ARG A 753 -9.93 -16.79 16.59
C ARG A 753 -9.37 -16.54 17.99
N LEU A 754 -8.42 -17.35 18.42
CA LEU A 754 -7.79 -17.22 19.76
C LEU A 754 -7.05 -15.88 19.90
N VAL A 755 -6.38 -15.45 18.86
CA VAL A 755 -5.64 -14.19 18.81
C VAL A 755 -6.61 -13.01 18.84
N PHE A 756 -7.67 -13.06 18.03
CA PHE A 756 -8.69 -12.02 17.98
C PHE A 756 -9.39 -11.83 19.33
N GLN A 757 -9.72 -12.94 20.02
CA GLN A 757 -10.38 -12.89 21.33
C GLN A 757 -9.51 -12.26 22.43
N SER A 758 -8.17 -12.28 22.30
CA SER A 758 -7.24 -11.66 23.24
C SER A 758 -7.09 -10.14 23.08
N LEU A 759 -7.67 -9.55 22.01
CA LEU A 759 -7.58 -8.13 21.73
C LEU A 759 -8.50 -7.28 22.63
N PRO A 760 -8.21 -5.97 22.80
CA PRO A 760 -9.12 -5.03 23.46
C PRO A 760 -10.50 -4.97 22.78
N GLU A 761 -11.56 -4.72 23.58
CA GLU A 761 -12.95 -4.67 23.08
C GLU A 761 -13.13 -3.66 21.96
N GLU A 762 -12.48 -2.49 22.06
CA GLU A 762 -12.58 -1.42 21.05
C GLU A 762 -12.09 -1.87 19.67
N ILE A 763 -11.13 -2.79 19.62
CA ILE A 763 -10.65 -3.37 18.37
C ILE A 763 -11.62 -4.47 17.90
N LYS A 764 -12.13 -5.29 18.83
CA LYS A 764 -13.08 -6.37 18.53
C LYS A 764 -14.42 -5.85 18.01
N GLU A 765 -14.86 -4.68 18.47
CA GLU A 765 -16.05 -3.99 17.95
C GLU A 765 -15.88 -3.49 16.49
N GLY A 766 -14.72 -3.72 15.88
CA GLY A 766 -14.45 -3.35 14.50
C GLY A 766 -14.19 -1.86 14.26
N LYS A 767 -13.72 -1.16 15.29
CA LYS A 767 -13.30 0.24 15.16
C LYS A 767 -12.22 0.38 14.09
N PRO A 768 -12.37 1.28 13.11
CA PRO A 768 -11.38 1.45 12.06
C PRO A 768 -10.07 2.01 12.61
N VAL A 769 -8.96 1.39 12.24
CA VAL A 769 -7.61 1.82 12.54
C VAL A 769 -7.10 2.72 11.42
N ARG A 770 -6.73 3.95 11.75
CA ARG A 770 -6.18 4.92 10.81
C ARG A 770 -4.66 4.74 10.64
N VAL A 771 -4.18 5.06 9.45
CA VAL A 771 -2.75 5.13 9.14
C VAL A 771 -2.43 6.55 8.67
N PHE A 772 -1.30 7.07 9.14
CA PHE A 772 -0.80 8.40 8.79
C PHE A 772 0.45 8.23 7.91
N PRO A 773 0.30 8.25 6.58
CA PRO A 773 1.42 8.10 5.67
C PRO A 773 2.23 9.39 5.63
N VAL A 774 3.55 9.27 5.76
CA VAL A 774 4.49 10.38 5.58
C VAL A 774 5.62 9.95 4.64
N LEU A 775 6.07 10.86 3.79
CA LEU A 775 7.11 10.64 2.81
C LEU A 775 8.28 11.61 3.03
N PHE A 776 9.47 11.09 3.29
CA PHE A 776 10.71 11.89 3.32
C PHE A 776 11.60 11.47 2.16
N ASN A 777 12.08 12.45 1.41
CA ASN A 777 12.91 12.25 0.23
C ASN A 777 14.25 12.98 0.32
N VAL A 778 15.32 12.26 0.05
CA VAL A 778 16.65 12.83 -0.19
C VAL A 778 17.33 12.04 -1.32
N GLY A 779 17.53 12.67 -2.46
CA GLY A 779 18.31 12.08 -3.54
C GLY A 779 19.78 11.95 -3.16
N ILE A 780 20.40 10.80 -3.43
CA ILE A 780 21.81 10.53 -3.03
C ILE A 780 22.77 10.37 -4.22
N ASN A 781 22.24 10.21 -5.44
CA ASN A 781 23.03 9.90 -6.63
C ASN A 781 23.60 11.16 -7.32
N GLU A 782 24.27 10.97 -8.46
CA GLU A 782 24.84 12.02 -9.27
C GLU A 782 23.77 12.97 -9.85
N GLN A 783 22.60 12.45 -10.19
CA GLN A 783 21.48 13.24 -10.72
C GLN A 783 21.01 14.28 -9.69
N GLN A 784 20.99 13.91 -8.41
CA GLN A 784 20.70 14.87 -7.34
C GLN A 784 21.75 15.98 -7.26
N THR A 785 23.03 15.66 -7.51
CA THR A 785 24.09 16.69 -7.56
C THR A 785 23.84 17.69 -8.69
N ILE A 786 23.32 17.21 -9.82
CA ILE A 786 22.97 18.07 -10.97
C ILE A 786 21.76 18.94 -10.60
N ALA A 787 20.72 18.36 -10.01
CA ALA A 787 19.54 19.09 -9.53
C ALA A 787 19.90 20.22 -8.55
N GLU A 788 20.78 19.94 -7.59
CA GLU A 788 21.20 20.90 -6.56
C GLU A 788 22.12 22.03 -7.08
N ARG A 789 22.77 21.82 -8.23
CA ARG A 789 23.69 22.81 -8.81
C ARG A 789 23.04 23.62 -9.93
N PHE A 790 22.24 22.99 -10.75
CA PHE A 790 21.77 23.51 -12.03
C PHE A 790 20.27 23.34 -12.27
N GLY A 791 19.57 22.68 -11.38
CA GLY A 791 18.16 22.36 -11.48
C GLY A 791 17.32 22.91 -10.34
N ASP A 792 16.21 22.25 -10.07
CA ASP A 792 15.25 22.59 -9.02
C ASP A 792 15.07 21.44 -8.04
N ILE A 793 15.14 21.74 -6.74
CA ILE A 793 14.90 20.79 -5.63
C ILE A 793 13.66 21.14 -4.83
N SER A 794 12.86 22.12 -5.27
CA SER A 794 11.67 22.60 -4.57
C SER A 794 10.64 21.49 -4.31
N LEU A 795 10.54 20.51 -5.20
CA LEU A 795 9.68 19.33 -5.00
C LEU A 795 10.10 18.55 -3.74
N GLN A 796 11.39 18.26 -3.59
CA GLN A 796 11.93 17.57 -2.40
C GLN A 796 11.70 18.39 -1.12
N GLU A 797 12.02 19.70 -1.16
CA GLU A 797 11.83 20.62 -0.03
C GLU A 797 10.35 20.65 0.39
N ARG A 798 9.44 20.79 -0.56
CA ARG A 798 7.98 20.82 -0.32
C ARG A 798 7.47 19.49 0.26
N ILE A 799 7.89 18.36 -0.30
CA ILE A 799 7.53 17.04 0.21
C ILE A 799 7.96 16.89 1.67
N ASN A 800 9.23 17.18 1.97
CA ASN A 800 9.78 17.01 3.31
C ASN A 800 9.08 17.95 4.32
N GLN A 801 8.81 19.21 3.94
CA GLN A 801 8.13 20.17 4.80
C GLN A 801 6.69 19.72 5.11
N LYS A 802 5.91 19.40 4.09
CA LYS A 802 4.52 18.94 4.25
C LYS A 802 4.42 17.68 5.13
N ASN A 803 5.32 16.72 4.92
CA ASN A 803 5.30 15.47 5.67
C ASN A 803 5.85 15.61 7.08
N PHE A 804 6.75 16.57 7.32
CA PHE A 804 7.15 16.96 8.67
C PHE A 804 5.95 17.51 9.46
N GLU A 805 5.15 18.38 8.88
CA GLU A 805 3.94 18.94 9.50
C GLU A 805 2.92 17.85 9.88
N ILE A 806 2.73 16.84 9.00
CA ILE A 806 1.87 15.68 9.28
C ILE A 806 2.43 14.86 10.45
N LEU A 807 3.74 14.62 10.48
CA LEU A 807 4.39 13.85 11.55
C LEU A 807 4.31 14.57 12.89
N GLU A 808 4.51 15.89 12.91
CA GLU A 808 4.40 16.73 14.10
C GLU A 808 2.95 16.73 14.64
N ALA A 809 1.96 16.88 13.76
CA ALA A 809 0.54 16.81 14.12
C ALA A 809 0.17 15.42 14.68
N TYR A 810 0.69 14.35 14.10
CA TYR A 810 0.51 12.99 14.62
C TYR A 810 1.11 12.85 16.03
N TYR A 811 2.36 13.30 16.22
CA TYR A 811 3.01 13.25 17.53
C TYR A 811 2.21 14.02 18.59
N LYS A 812 1.70 15.22 18.28
CA LYS A 812 0.86 16.00 19.16
C LYS A 812 -0.41 15.24 19.57
N SER A 813 -1.13 14.68 18.61
CA SER A 813 -2.32 13.85 18.87
C SER A 813 -2.00 12.60 19.70
N LEU A 814 -0.83 11.98 19.46
CA LEU A 814 -0.38 10.82 20.23
C LEU A 814 -0.08 11.19 21.68
N SER A 815 0.69 12.26 21.91
CA SER A 815 1.07 12.72 23.25
C SER A 815 -0.12 13.18 24.11
N GLU A 816 -1.22 13.62 23.48
CA GLU A 816 -2.45 13.98 24.16
C GLU A 816 -3.31 12.78 24.59
N LYS A 817 -3.25 11.67 23.82
CA LYS A 817 -4.18 10.53 23.97
C LYS A 817 -3.53 9.27 24.56
N VAL A 818 -2.23 9.12 24.40
CA VAL A 818 -1.50 7.91 24.79
C VAL A 818 -0.38 8.27 25.75
N PRO A 819 -0.29 7.64 26.94
CA PRO A 819 0.83 7.84 27.84
C PRO A 819 2.16 7.48 27.18
N LEU A 820 3.19 8.31 27.38
CA LEU A 820 4.53 8.09 26.80
C LEU A 820 5.16 6.75 27.23
N GLU A 821 4.74 6.21 28.37
CA GLU A 821 5.16 4.90 28.89
C GLU A 821 4.72 3.74 28.00
N CYS A 822 3.72 3.95 27.13
CA CYS A 822 3.25 2.97 26.14
C CYS A 822 4.13 2.93 24.89
N LEU A 823 5.07 3.86 24.73
CA LEU A 823 5.99 3.90 23.60
C LEU A 823 7.26 3.06 23.88
N PRO A 824 7.93 2.53 22.84
CA PRO A 824 9.15 1.75 23.01
C PRO A 824 10.23 2.54 23.76
N CYS A 825 10.85 1.88 24.75
CA CYS A 825 12.00 2.42 25.46
C CYS A 825 13.28 2.10 24.66
N PHE A 826 13.99 3.16 24.21
CA PHE A 826 15.28 3.04 23.51
C PHE A 826 16.41 3.46 24.47
N GLN A 827 17.62 2.90 24.28
CA GLN A 827 18.79 3.24 25.09
C GLN A 827 19.25 4.69 24.92
N THR A 828 19.10 5.24 23.73
CA THR A 828 19.37 6.65 23.48
C THR A 828 18.25 7.49 24.09
N GLN A 829 18.56 8.16 25.17
CA GLN A 829 17.60 8.98 25.94
C GLN A 829 17.29 10.37 25.34
N THR A 830 17.64 10.61 24.07
CA THR A 830 17.25 11.87 23.42
C THR A 830 15.72 11.96 23.39
N ASP A 831 15.17 13.04 23.92
CA ASP A 831 13.73 13.26 23.94
C ASP A 831 13.15 13.22 22.51
N LEU A 832 12.02 12.57 22.34
CA LEU A 832 11.32 12.48 21.06
C LEU A 832 10.94 13.88 20.53
N LYS A 833 10.62 14.81 21.42
CA LYS A 833 10.38 16.21 21.09
C LYS A 833 11.62 16.89 20.51
N GLU A 834 12.79 16.68 21.12
CA GLU A 834 14.07 17.20 20.63
C GLU A 834 14.43 16.64 19.24
N LEU A 835 14.15 15.36 19.01
CA LEU A 835 14.34 14.75 17.69
C LEU A 835 13.43 15.38 16.63
N LEU A 836 12.17 15.67 16.95
CA LEU A 836 11.25 16.35 16.06
C LEU A 836 11.69 17.78 15.76
N GLU A 837 12.11 18.54 16.77
CA GLU A 837 12.66 19.89 16.59
C GLU A 837 13.90 19.86 15.69
N THR A 838 14.81 18.90 15.91
CA THR A 838 16.00 18.69 15.09
C THR A 838 15.64 18.33 13.64
N LEU A 839 14.63 17.46 13.44
CA LEU A 839 14.13 17.13 12.11
C LEU A 839 13.57 18.37 11.40
N GLY A 840 12.76 19.18 12.09
CA GLY A 840 12.20 20.42 11.56
C GLY A 840 13.31 21.41 11.13
N GLN A 841 14.34 21.57 11.95
CA GLN A 841 15.52 22.40 11.61
C GLN A 841 16.24 21.87 10.36
N ASN A 842 16.43 20.55 10.26
CA ASN A 842 17.06 19.93 9.09
C ASN A 842 16.25 20.06 7.82
N VAL A 843 14.92 19.98 7.90
CA VAL A 843 14.01 20.11 6.75
C VAL A 843 14.09 21.52 6.16
N VAL A 844 14.19 22.55 7.01
CA VAL A 844 14.32 23.97 6.58
C VAL A 844 15.72 24.31 6.10
N THR A 845 16.74 23.58 6.58
CA THR A 845 18.15 23.87 6.26
C THR A 845 18.48 23.45 4.83
N LYS A 846 19.01 24.37 4.01
CA LYS A 846 19.43 24.12 2.63
C LYS A 846 20.78 23.39 2.54
N LYS A 847 20.92 22.26 3.22
CA LYS A 847 22.11 21.40 3.19
C LYS A 847 21.97 20.41 2.03
N LYS A 848 22.97 20.35 1.15
CA LYS A 848 23.00 19.42 0.03
C LYS A 848 23.03 17.98 0.51
N LYS A 849 22.24 17.12 -0.13
CA LYS A 849 22.09 15.69 0.21
C LYS A 849 22.00 15.47 1.72
N ASN A 850 21.07 16.18 2.36
CA ASN A 850 20.90 16.12 3.81
C ASN A 850 20.24 14.80 4.25
N VAL A 851 21.02 13.72 4.27
CA VAL A 851 20.56 12.40 4.67
C VAL A 851 20.18 12.30 6.16
N GLU A 852 20.52 13.31 6.98
CA GLU A 852 20.10 13.38 8.38
C GLU A 852 18.57 13.45 8.51
N ILE A 853 17.88 14.04 7.52
CA ILE A 853 16.41 14.03 7.45
C ILE A 853 15.87 12.60 7.46
N LEU A 854 16.45 11.71 6.65
CA LEU A 854 16.03 10.30 6.55
C LEU A 854 16.29 9.55 7.86
N TRP A 855 17.45 9.76 8.47
CA TRP A 855 17.83 9.10 9.73
C TRP A 855 16.94 9.54 10.89
N LEU A 856 16.72 10.84 11.02
CA LEU A 856 15.83 11.39 12.07
C LEU A 856 14.40 10.92 11.88
N ALA A 857 13.85 11.00 10.66
CA ALA A 857 12.50 10.53 10.37
C ALA A 857 12.34 9.03 10.66
N GLY A 858 13.32 8.20 10.28
CA GLY A 858 13.34 6.77 10.57
C GLY A 858 13.40 6.47 12.06
N THR A 859 14.25 7.16 12.81
CA THR A 859 14.37 7.02 14.28
C THR A 859 13.08 7.42 14.98
N ILE A 860 12.50 8.56 14.62
CA ILE A 860 11.21 9.04 15.15
C ILE A 860 10.11 8.01 14.88
N CYS A 861 10.02 7.51 13.65
CA CYS A 861 9.02 6.50 13.27
C CYS A 861 9.12 5.24 14.15
N ARG A 862 10.33 4.71 14.36
CA ARG A 862 10.54 3.54 15.24
C ARG A 862 10.13 3.82 16.68
N ARG A 863 10.47 4.98 17.22
CA ARG A 863 10.07 5.39 18.58
C ARG A 863 8.57 5.61 18.74
N LEU A 864 7.86 5.89 17.65
CA LEU A 864 6.41 6.02 17.61
C LEU A 864 5.67 4.71 17.30
N ASN A 865 6.32 3.56 17.38
CA ASN A 865 5.75 2.26 16.96
C ASN A 865 5.31 2.23 15.50
N GLY A 866 5.84 3.11 14.65
CA GLY A 866 5.44 3.26 13.27
C GLY A 866 5.93 2.13 12.36
N ILE A 867 5.47 2.17 11.12
CA ILE A 867 5.84 1.23 10.06
C ILE A 867 6.91 1.89 9.18
N ARG A 868 8.02 1.21 8.95
CA ARG A 868 9.15 1.70 8.15
C ARG A 868 9.13 1.13 6.73
N PHE A 869 9.24 2.02 5.75
CA PHE A 869 9.39 1.68 4.34
C PHE A 869 10.61 2.38 3.75
N THR A 870 11.38 1.68 2.93
CA THR A 870 12.50 2.28 2.17
C THR A 870 12.36 1.97 0.69
N SER A 871 12.51 3.01 -0.13
CA SER A 871 12.31 2.96 -1.57
C SER A 871 13.46 3.62 -2.33
N CYS A 872 13.75 3.09 -3.49
CA CYS A 872 14.40 3.78 -4.60
C CYS A 872 13.72 3.34 -5.90
N LYS A 873 14.25 3.66 -7.07
CA LYS A 873 13.65 3.28 -8.37
C LYS A 873 13.16 1.82 -8.42
N SER A 874 13.92 0.87 -7.87
CA SER A 874 13.66 -0.59 -7.96
C SER A 874 13.85 -1.34 -6.65
N ALA A 875 13.96 -0.68 -5.51
CA ALA A 875 14.28 -1.27 -4.19
C ALA A 875 15.48 -2.23 -4.20
N LYS A 876 16.46 -1.96 -5.04
CA LYS A 876 17.64 -2.81 -5.24
C LYS A 876 18.91 -2.16 -4.66
N ASP A 877 19.60 -1.35 -5.43
CA ASP A 877 20.96 -0.90 -5.10
C ASP A 877 21.00 0.17 -3.99
N ARG A 878 20.34 1.34 -4.19
CA ARG A 878 20.33 2.45 -3.21
C ARG A 878 19.59 2.05 -1.91
N THR A 879 18.49 1.30 -2.04
CA THR A 879 17.76 0.76 -0.90
C THR A 879 18.63 -0.17 -0.06
N SER A 880 19.50 -0.98 -0.70
CA SER A 880 20.44 -1.84 0.03
C SER A 880 21.43 -1.03 0.86
N MET A 881 21.90 0.11 0.34
CA MET A 881 22.81 1.00 1.08
C MET A 881 22.12 1.64 2.30
N SER A 882 20.85 2.06 2.16
CA SER A 882 20.10 2.68 3.23
C SER A 882 19.73 1.66 4.33
N VAL A 883 19.17 0.52 3.97
CA VAL A 883 18.73 -0.51 4.93
C VAL A 883 19.91 -1.03 5.76
N THR A 884 21.03 -1.38 5.14
CA THR A 884 22.20 -1.88 5.86
C THR A 884 22.83 -0.82 6.77
N LEU A 885 22.78 0.46 6.36
CA LEU A 885 23.27 1.56 7.19
C LEU A 885 22.37 1.74 8.43
N GLU A 886 21.04 1.69 8.25
CA GLU A 886 20.08 1.77 9.36
C GLU A 886 20.26 0.61 10.34
N GLN A 887 20.43 -0.62 9.83
CA GLN A 887 20.71 -1.80 10.66
C GLN A 887 21.98 -1.62 11.50
N CYS A 888 23.09 -1.21 10.88
CA CYS A 888 24.35 -0.95 11.61
C CYS A 888 24.23 0.21 12.59
N ALA A 889 23.47 1.26 12.28
CA ALA A 889 23.20 2.35 13.20
C ALA A 889 22.41 1.86 14.44
N LEU A 890 21.40 1.02 14.25
CA LEU A 890 20.66 0.40 15.36
C LEU A 890 21.56 -0.50 16.23
N LEU A 891 22.44 -1.28 15.61
CA LEU A 891 23.42 -2.08 16.36
C LEU A 891 24.36 -1.19 17.19
N ARG A 892 24.81 -0.05 16.68
CA ARG A 892 25.65 0.90 17.39
C ARG A 892 24.87 1.58 18.54
N ASP A 893 23.70 2.11 18.26
CA ASP A 893 22.98 3.01 19.15
C ASP A 893 22.21 2.24 20.24
N GLU A 894 21.66 1.06 19.90
CA GLU A 894 20.84 0.26 20.81
C GLU A 894 21.57 -0.97 21.42
N HIS A 895 22.61 -1.46 20.74
CA HIS A 895 23.31 -2.69 21.15
C HIS A 895 24.81 -2.49 21.36
N GLN A 896 25.29 -1.25 21.41
CA GLN A 896 26.68 -0.91 21.71
C GLN A 896 27.69 -1.63 20.80
N LEU A 897 27.39 -1.72 19.49
CA LEU A 897 28.38 -2.21 18.52
C LEU A 897 29.68 -1.41 18.65
N SER A 898 30.82 -2.11 18.77
CA SER A 898 32.13 -1.48 18.84
C SER A 898 32.39 -0.61 17.61
N LYS A 899 33.03 0.55 17.82
CA LYS A 899 33.36 1.47 16.70
C LYS A 899 34.24 0.80 15.66
N ASP A 900 35.16 -0.06 16.08
CA ASP A 900 36.09 -0.79 15.20
C ASP A 900 35.34 -1.80 14.31
N TYR A 901 34.19 -2.28 14.75
CA TYR A 901 33.37 -3.22 14.01
C TYR A 901 32.29 -2.56 13.13
N PHE A 902 32.00 -1.27 13.31
CA PHE A 902 30.91 -0.61 12.57
C PHE A 902 31.11 -0.70 11.04
N ILE A 903 32.27 -0.32 10.54
CA ILE A 903 32.58 -0.37 9.09
C ILE A 903 32.63 -1.83 8.62
N ARG A 904 33.26 -2.72 9.39
CA ARG A 904 33.35 -4.14 9.05
C ARG A 904 31.97 -4.81 9.00
N ALA A 905 31.09 -4.50 9.94
CA ALA A 905 29.70 -4.97 9.95
C ALA A 905 28.93 -4.46 8.72
N LEU A 906 29.06 -3.18 8.42
CA LEU A 906 28.42 -2.56 7.26
C LEU A 906 28.87 -3.20 5.95
N ASP A 907 30.18 -3.39 5.77
CA ASP A 907 30.76 -4.03 4.60
C ASP A 907 30.34 -5.50 4.50
N CYS A 908 30.35 -6.23 5.61
CA CYS A 908 29.90 -7.63 5.68
C CYS A 908 28.43 -7.75 5.26
N MET A 909 27.53 -6.96 5.83
CA MET A 909 26.09 -6.99 5.51
C MET A 909 25.80 -6.56 4.06
N ARG A 910 26.60 -5.65 3.48
CA ARG A 910 26.48 -5.24 2.08
C ARG A 910 27.01 -6.27 1.10
N ARG A 911 28.08 -6.99 1.48
CA ARG A 911 28.75 -7.98 0.63
C ARG A 911 28.04 -9.33 0.64
N GLU A 912 27.62 -9.80 1.83
CA GLU A 912 27.11 -11.16 2.04
C GLU A 912 25.67 -11.21 2.61
N GLY A 913 25.04 -10.07 2.83
CA GLY A 913 23.72 -9.99 3.45
C GLY A 913 22.54 -10.29 2.54
N CYS A 914 21.34 -10.16 3.10
CA CYS A 914 20.10 -10.41 2.36
C CYS A 914 19.95 -9.49 1.15
N ARG A 915 20.48 -8.28 1.21
CA ARG A 915 20.30 -7.29 0.14
C ARG A 915 21.08 -7.60 -1.13
N ILE A 916 22.27 -8.18 -1.03
CA ILE A 916 23.02 -8.63 -2.22
C ILE A 916 22.37 -9.83 -2.89
N GLU A 917 21.66 -10.68 -2.11
CA GLU A 917 20.86 -11.77 -2.68
C GLU A 917 19.67 -11.23 -3.50
N ASN A 918 19.03 -10.13 -3.06
CA ASN A 918 18.03 -9.45 -3.88
C ASN A 918 18.62 -8.91 -5.19
N VAL A 919 19.84 -8.36 -5.15
CA VAL A 919 20.56 -7.93 -6.38
C VAL A 919 20.80 -9.13 -7.30
N GLN A 920 21.32 -10.22 -6.76
CA GLN A 920 21.54 -11.48 -7.49
C GLN A 920 20.27 -11.98 -8.17
N LYS A 921 19.14 -11.98 -7.47
CA LYS A 921 17.84 -12.37 -8.03
C LYS A 921 17.42 -11.51 -9.21
N ASN A 922 17.65 -10.20 -9.12
CA ASN A 922 17.23 -9.24 -10.14
C ASN A 922 18.05 -9.28 -11.42
N ILE A 923 19.37 -9.41 -11.29
CA ILE A 923 20.33 -9.22 -12.41
C ILE A 923 21.30 -10.39 -12.59
N ARG A 924 21.09 -11.48 -11.84
CA ARG A 924 21.93 -12.70 -11.84
C ARG A 924 23.42 -12.44 -11.58
N CYS A 925 23.74 -11.33 -10.91
CA CYS A 925 25.08 -10.93 -10.57
C CYS A 925 25.13 -10.32 -9.17
N ARG A 926 26.16 -10.68 -8.36
CA ARG A 926 26.35 -10.14 -6.99
C ARG A 926 27.12 -8.81 -7.02
N LYS A 927 26.69 -7.89 -7.90
CA LYS A 927 27.29 -6.55 -8.01
C LYS A 927 26.21 -5.48 -8.06
N TYR A 928 26.32 -4.46 -7.22
CA TYR A 928 25.47 -3.29 -7.28
C TYR A 928 25.71 -2.52 -8.58
N ALA A 929 24.68 -2.08 -9.23
CA ALA A 929 24.72 -1.37 -10.51
C ALA A 929 25.17 0.09 -10.34
N PHE A 930 26.38 0.31 -9.82
CA PHE A 930 26.99 1.62 -9.65
C PHE A 930 28.32 1.68 -10.40
N ASN A 931 28.57 2.79 -11.11
CA ASN A 931 29.88 3.08 -11.66
C ASN A 931 30.69 4.01 -10.72
N MET A 932 32.00 4.11 -10.93
CA MET A 932 32.87 4.91 -10.06
C MET A 932 32.48 6.38 -9.99
N LEU A 933 32.06 6.98 -11.12
CA LEU A 933 31.66 8.39 -11.17
C LEU A 933 30.38 8.64 -10.34
N GLN A 934 29.44 7.72 -10.38
CA GLN A 934 28.23 7.76 -9.54
C GLN A 934 28.60 7.70 -8.05
N LEU A 935 29.49 6.78 -7.68
CA LEU A 935 29.91 6.61 -6.28
C LEU A 935 30.66 7.83 -5.72
N MET A 936 31.37 8.57 -6.55
CA MET A 936 31.99 9.84 -6.12
C MET A 936 30.94 10.86 -5.67
N ALA A 937 29.74 10.85 -6.27
CA ALA A 937 28.66 11.75 -5.93
C ALA A 937 27.85 11.31 -4.69
N PHE A 938 27.94 10.04 -4.29
CA PHE A 938 27.22 9.50 -3.13
C PHE A 938 27.82 9.98 -1.80
N PRO A 939 26.98 10.22 -0.76
CA PRO A 939 27.47 10.35 0.61
C PRO A 939 28.32 9.13 0.99
N LYS A 940 29.44 9.32 1.71
CA LYS A 940 30.39 8.23 2.02
C LYS A 940 29.74 7.00 2.63
N CYS A 941 28.77 7.19 3.55
CA CYS A 941 28.05 6.11 4.23
C CYS A 941 27.10 5.31 3.32
N TYR A 942 26.77 5.81 2.12
CA TYR A 942 25.93 5.13 1.13
C TYR A 942 26.73 4.46 0.01
N ARG A 943 28.06 4.34 0.14
CA ARG A 943 28.91 3.70 -0.86
C ARG A 943 29.02 2.20 -0.57
N PRO A 944 28.89 1.32 -1.58
CA PRO A 944 29.11 -0.12 -1.40
C PRO A 944 30.60 -0.43 -1.17
N PRO A 945 30.92 -1.61 -0.57
CA PRO A 945 32.29 -2.08 -0.42
C PRO A 945 33.00 -2.25 -1.78
N GLU A 946 34.31 -2.07 -1.82
CA GLU A 946 35.12 -2.31 -3.01
C GLU A 946 34.93 -3.76 -3.52
N GLY A 947 34.84 -3.94 -4.84
CA GLY A 947 34.63 -5.23 -5.49
C GLY A 947 33.15 -5.67 -5.60
N THR A 948 32.19 -4.97 -4.92
CA THR A 948 30.77 -5.32 -4.97
C THR A 948 29.96 -4.48 -5.94
N TYR A 949 30.60 -3.68 -6.77
CA TYR A 949 29.93 -2.80 -7.74
C TYR A 949 30.63 -2.83 -9.09
N GLY A 950 29.93 -2.41 -10.15
CA GLY A 950 30.46 -2.34 -11.49
C GLY A 950 29.40 -1.99 -12.52
N LYS A 951 29.81 -1.93 -13.80
CA LYS A 951 28.87 -1.77 -14.91
C LYS A 951 28.12 -3.10 -15.08
N VAL A 952 26.83 -3.08 -14.78
CA VAL A 952 25.91 -4.20 -14.98
C VAL A 952 24.70 -3.65 -15.73
N ASP A 953 24.22 -4.38 -16.71
CA ASP A 953 22.98 -4.04 -17.43
C ASP A 953 21.81 -4.23 -16.46
N SER A 954 21.18 -3.11 -16.04
CA SER A 954 20.12 -3.08 -15.04
C SER A 954 18.74 -2.90 -15.66
#